data_04286dae26d6db5d66370a744d11b830
#
_entry.id   04286dae26d6db5d66370a744d11b830
#
_cell.length_a   1.000
_cell.length_b   1.000
_cell.length_c   1.000
_cell.angle_alpha   90.00
_cell.angle_beta   90.00
_cell.angle_gamma   90.00
#
_symmetry.space_group_name_H-M   'P 1'
#
loop_
_entity.id
_entity.type
_entity.pdbx_description
1 polymer ?
#
loop_
_entity_poly.entity_id
_entity_poly.type
_entity_poly.pdbx_seq_one_letter_code
_entity_poly.pdbx_strand_id
1 'polypeptide(L)'
;MCYNVGKNLNEVYVNMSTGNGVFDPIKLDGSWDIQILEPPELICNSLEEIAGSVTLTDNWLKINVPGSWETQGISPYFEGIGVYKKYFDITDQYYSLLKEGNIYLRFYGVSAWAEVILNGVNIGHHEGIWSPFEFNITDLIKKEENELIVKVIKPGKKFLPLRESLAGFLPDVCMPFGGIWKPVEIVIKKDISIEDIRIKSDIHKNELNLSLYINRDNDEKSLIEIILYDGEDVLLKKAEEIYLNSGTSNVQFKLKIDNPHLWSIDDPYLYRLEIKVYSGSELSDRLVKKVGLREVRYSGSNILINDSPVYIRGILHWGWYPDTVAPIPTEEVIREEISKLKEAGFNLIKHCLYVPIEEYFDIADEMGMLIWEELPLWVPKIDDKIKEKVYKQYNEIVKSIRHHCSIIIWTLGCELDETADYQFLNNLYNMVKGLTDGLIRDNSGSGECYGGLLNENADFYDYHFYTDPPFYKDLLDSFAAQWRKEKPWLFGEFCDSDTIRDIKRLIEVYGELPWWIFPKGFGINWNISYHRQIEKIESNNLSDKLPYLVKSSIDKSLVYRKLVLELARQYKNISGYVITGMRDTPIATSGIFNDFGELKYEPYLIRTINSDTAVTIQWDNRRRWINGGDRLIRWDRFNYQSGSIIRPHIVISHFGKDHIKNARILWTLEDGKDIIDEGEEYIECNLSPGMVNEIATLEINTPEVSDITKLTFRVKIYDTDLEEVIAENFWAFWLYPKISINKYKEFSVCLIDHCNIFQDVKDSIFSKFNLTSDISNCEVIITTTLNQELIGCIGEGKRVLYIQQGGGYIPVERKPFWRESIQIMEKHPIIRGFDNEKFCSQQWYSLATDTVFTSEGLDRLAGNNGKWYPILRRLDARNFDLDEYLVEVVLGKGLIIASTLRFQGGLGDEANGISLNPAGEYLLFQILKSLLKIS
;
A
#
# COMPACT_ATOMS: atom_id res chain seq x y z
N MET A 1 -21.67 -24.02 4.64
CA MET A 1 -21.52 -24.81 3.41
C MET A 1 -20.07 -25.21 3.33
N CYS A 2 -19.76 -26.49 3.46
CA CYS A 2 -18.39 -26.98 3.43
C CYS A 2 -17.79 -26.76 2.06
N TYR A 3 -16.83 -25.87 1.95
CA TYR A 3 -15.97 -25.83 0.77
C TYR A 3 -15.02 -27.02 0.83
N ASN A 4 -15.24 -27.94 -0.09
CA ASN A 4 -14.37 -29.09 -0.33
C ASN A 4 -12.98 -28.56 -0.75
N VAL A 5 -12.01 -28.61 0.14
CA VAL A 5 -10.57 -28.42 -0.15
C VAL A 5 -10.03 -29.68 -0.86
N GLY A 6 -10.57 -29.95 -2.03
CA GLY A 6 -10.24 -31.14 -2.82
C GLY A 6 -10.56 -30.96 -4.30
N LYS A 7 -10.56 -29.74 -4.81
CA LYS A 7 -10.63 -29.53 -6.26
C LYS A 7 -9.22 -29.57 -6.85
N ASN A 8 -9.04 -30.55 -7.69
CA ASN A 8 -7.87 -30.81 -8.53
C ASN A 8 -7.21 -29.50 -9.03
N LEU A 9 -6.07 -29.17 -8.48
CA LEU A 9 -5.13 -28.18 -9.05
C LEU A 9 -4.70 -28.52 -10.49
N ASN A 10 -5.03 -29.72 -10.96
CA ASN A 10 -4.69 -30.20 -12.31
C ASN A 10 -5.57 -29.62 -13.44
N GLU A 11 -6.68 -28.92 -13.14
CA GLU A 11 -7.54 -28.33 -14.18
C GLU A 11 -7.30 -26.83 -14.42
N VAL A 12 -6.53 -26.16 -13.57
CA VAL A 12 -6.35 -24.69 -13.61
C VAL A 12 -5.27 -24.24 -14.62
N TYR A 13 -4.40 -25.16 -15.06
CA TYR A 13 -3.29 -24.82 -15.97
C TYR A 13 -3.51 -25.24 -17.42
N VAL A 14 -4.74 -25.38 -17.87
CA VAL A 14 -5.04 -26.03 -19.16
C VAL A 14 -5.04 -25.13 -20.39
N ASN A 15 -4.74 -23.84 -20.34
CA ASN A 15 -4.72 -23.05 -21.57
C ASN A 15 -3.67 -21.94 -21.60
N MET A 16 -2.41 -22.30 -21.62
CA MET A 16 -1.34 -21.36 -22.00
C MET A 16 -0.47 -21.92 -23.10
N SER A 17 -1.03 -22.12 -24.27
CA SER A 17 -0.19 -22.09 -25.47
C SER A 17 0.02 -20.61 -25.80
N THR A 18 1.18 -20.06 -25.49
CA THR A 18 1.55 -18.68 -25.82
C THR A 18 1.56 -18.42 -27.34
N GLY A 19 1.27 -19.41 -28.16
CA GLY A 19 1.36 -19.30 -29.62
C GLY A 19 2.79 -18.99 -30.11
N ASN A 20 3.76 -19.04 -29.23
CA ASN A 20 5.17 -18.78 -29.51
C ASN A 20 5.89 -20.05 -29.96
N GLY A 21 6.79 -19.90 -30.91
CA GLY A 21 7.49 -21.07 -31.55
C GLY A 21 6.70 -21.70 -32.67
N VAL A 22 7.35 -22.65 -33.36
CA VAL A 22 6.75 -23.47 -34.46
C VAL A 22 6.12 -24.72 -33.89
N PHE A 23 6.59 -25.14 -32.74
CA PHE A 23 6.17 -26.37 -32.06
C PHE A 23 5.60 -26.04 -30.68
N ASP A 24 4.53 -26.75 -30.33
CA ASP A 24 3.98 -26.62 -28.97
C ASP A 24 5.00 -27.15 -27.95
N PRO A 25 5.25 -26.48 -26.83
CA PRO A 25 6.17 -26.94 -25.80
C PRO A 25 5.65 -28.20 -25.10
N ILE A 26 6.57 -29.06 -24.65
CA ILE A 26 6.22 -30.18 -23.77
C ILE A 26 6.24 -29.70 -22.35
N LYS A 27 5.09 -29.71 -21.70
CA LYS A 27 4.96 -29.34 -20.29
C LYS A 27 5.44 -30.47 -19.39
N LEU A 28 6.34 -30.15 -18.46
CA LEU A 28 6.79 -31.09 -17.43
C LEU A 28 6.08 -30.88 -16.09
N ASP A 29 5.07 -30.02 -16.06
CA ASP A 29 4.24 -29.74 -14.89
C ASP A 29 3.58 -31.00 -14.30
N GLY A 30 2.98 -30.84 -13.11
CA GLY A 30 2.26 -31.89 -12.39
C GLY A 30 3.10 -32.53 -11.29
N SER A 31 2.91 -33.84 -11.07
CA SER A 31 3.55 -34.55 -9.95
C SER A 31 5.02 -34.88 -10.22
N TRP A 32 5.88 -34.47 -9.30
CA TRP A 32 7.31 -34.79 -9.26
C TRP A 32 7.63 -35.55 -7.96
N ASP A 33 8.81 -36.17 -7.90
CA ASP A 33 9.40 -36.69 -6.67
C ASP A 33 10.31 -35.63 -6.05
N ILE A 34 10.32 -35.52 -4.73
CA ILE A 34 11.22 -34.61 -4.00
C ILE A 34 11.85 -35.28 -2.79
N GLN A 35 13.11 -34.96 -2.53
CA GLN A 35 13.75 -35.20 -1.23
C GLN A 35 14.10 -33.86 -0.59
N ILE A 36 13.86 -33.77 0.70
CA ILE A 36 14.21 -32.60 1.52
C ILE A 36 15.43 -32.99 2.34
N LEU A 37 16.57 -32.35 2.03
CA LEU A 37 17.87 -32.75 2.56
C LEU A 37 18.53 -31.56 3.28
N GLU A 38 19.03 -31.82 4.49
CA GLU A 38 19.87 -30.86 5.21
C GLU A 38 21.34 -31.09 4.83
N PRO A 39 22.01 -30.08 4.27
CA PRO A 39 23.46 -30.17 4.04
C PRO A 39 24.20 -30.37 5.37
N PRO A 40 25.31 -31.12 5.38
CA PRO A 40 26.13 -31.21 6.56
C PRO A 40 26.67 -29.82 6.98
N GLU A 41 26.89 -29.60 8.26
CA GLU A 41 27.41 -28.34 8.80
C GLU A 41 28.91 -28.10 8.42
N LEU A 42 29.25 -28.33 7.18
CA LEU A 42 30.59 -28.05 6.62
C LEU A 42 30.64 -26.60 6.15
N ILE A 43 31.77 -25.98 6.32
CA ILE A 43 32.06 -24.65 5.73
C ILE A 43 32.17 -24.84 4.21
N CYS A 44 31.05 -24.71 3.51
CA CYS A 44 31.03 -24.69 2.05
C CYS A 44 31.22 -23.24 1.57
N ASN A 45 32.04 -23.06 0.54
CA ASN A 45 32.38 -21.73 0.02
C ASN A 45 31.43 -21.29 -1.12
N SER A 46 30.68 -22.22 -1.71
CA SER A 46 29.74 -21.91 -2.80
C SER A 46 28.44 -22.72 -2.69
N LEU A 47 27.39 -22.27 -3.42
CA LEU A 47 26.10 -22.96 -3.47
C LEU A 47 26.22 -24.31 -4.19
N GLU A 48 27.12 -24.43 -5.17
CA GLU A 48 27.43 -25.67 -5.88
C GLU A 48 28.03 -26.70 -4.94
N GLU A 49 28.96 -26.32 -4.06
CA GLU A 49 29.53 -27.20 -3.04
C GLU A 49 28.47 -27.66 -2.05
N ILE A 50 27.58 -26.76 -1.63
CA ILE A 50 26.43 -27.07 -0.77
C ILE A 50 25.53 -28.09 -1.47
N ALA A 51 25.15 -27.85 -2.72
CA ALA A 51 24.32 -28.74 -3.52
C ALA A 51 24.98 -30.10 -3.80
N GLY A 52 26.33 -30.14 -3.91
CA GLY A 52 27.12 -31.33 -4.06
C GLY A 52 27.29 -32.16 -2.79
N SER A 53 27.09 -31.57 -1.60
CA SER A 53 27.35 -32.21 -0.32
C SER A 53 26.27 -33.19 0.16
N VAL A 54 25.10 -33.17 -0.47
CA VAL A 54 23.95 -34.02 -0.08
C VAL A 54 23.98 -35.37 -0.78
N THR A 55 23.59 -36.41 -0.04
CA THR A 55 23.47 -37.80 -0.57
C THR A 55 22.00 -38.14 -0.68
N LEU A 56 21.60 -38.63 -1.86
CA LEU A 56 20.24 -39.05 -2.10
C LEU A 56 19.96 -40.38 -1.36
N THR A 57 18.72 -40.54 -0.94
CA THR A 57 18.20 -41.72 -0.26
C THR A 57 17.09 -42.35 -1.11
N ASP A 58 16.50 -43.47 -0.65
CA ASP A 58 15.35 -44.09 -1.32
C ASP A 58 14.00 -43.47 -0.95
N ASN A 59 13.98 -42.48 -0.01
CA ASN A 59 12.78 -41.86 0.50
C ASN A 59 12.39 -40.62 -0.31
N TRP A 60 11.47 -40.78 -1.24
CA TRP A 60 10.93 -39.73 -2.08
C TRP A 60 9.50 -39.37 -1.67
N LEU A 61 9.21 -38.09 -1.58
CA LEU A 61 7.86 -37.54 -1.38
C LEU A 61 7.32 -37.06 -2.73
N LYS A 62 5.99 -36.98 -2.86
CA LYS A 62 5.36 -36.37 -4.04
C LYS A 62 5.14 -34.86 -3.81
N ILE A 63 5.44 -34.09 -4.84
CA ILE A 63 5.22 -32.63 -4.87
C ILE A 63 4.71 -32.22 -6.24
N ASN A 64 3.87 -31.19 -6.28
CA ASN A 64 3.41 -30.63 -7.55
C ASN A 64 4.32 -29.49 -8.02
N VAL A 65 4.58 -29.44 -9.31
CA VAL A 65 5.26 -28.37 -10.03
C VAL A 65 4.29 -27.84 -11.08
N PRO A 66 4.07 -26.50 -11.16
CA PRO A 66 4.61 -25.47 -10.28
C PRO A 66 3.99 -25.47 -8.87
N GLY A 67 4.70 -24.88 -7.91
CA GLY A 67 4.20 -24.68 -6.55
C GLY A 67 5.28 -24.39 -5.53
N SER A 68 4.90 -23.73 -4.43
CA SER A 68 5.79 -23.48 -3.29
C SER A 68 5.87 -24.69 -2.35
N TRP A 69 6.98 -24.87 -1.66
CA TRP A 69 7.17 -25.95 -0.68
C TRP A 69 6.21 -25.82 0.49
N GLU A 70 6.01 -24.59 0.95
CA GLU A 70 5.31 -24.24 2.17
C GLU A 70 3.84 -24.62 2.14
N THR A 71 3.25 -24.66 0.95
CA THR A 71 1.85 -25.06 0.76
C THR A 71 1.66 -26.55 0.51
N GLN A 72 2.77 -27.31 0.41
CA GLN A 72 2.75 -28.73 0.05
C GLN A 72 3.32 -29.62 1.16
N GLY A 73 3.25 -29.17 2.42
CA GLY A 73 3.60 -29.97 3.60
C GLY A 73 5.08 -29.96 3.97
N ILE A 74 5.92 -29.17 3.28
CA ILE A 74 7.30 -28.92 3.69
C ILE A 74 7.30 -27.78 4.69
N SER A 75 8.03 -27.96 5.80
CA SER A 75 8.09 -26.93 6.85
C SER A 75 8.48 -25.55 6.28
N PRO A 76 7.73 -24.50 6.57
CA PRO A 76 8.09 -23.15 6.15
C PRO A 76 9.43 -22.67 6.74
N TYR A 77 9.90 -23.31 7.83
CA TYR A 77 11.18 -23.03 8.48
C TYR A 77 12.33 -23.88 7.95
N PHE A 78 12.06 -24.74 6.96
CA PHE A 78 13.11 -25.56 6.37
C PHE A 78 14.10 -24.68 5.60
N GLU A 79 15.38 -24.82 5.94
CA GLU A 79 16.50 -24.25 5.19
C GLU A 79 17.44 -25.40 4.81
N GLY A 80 17.46 -25.76 3.56
CA GLY A 80 18.24 -26.87 3.02
C GLY A 80 18.06 -26.99 1.53
N ILE A 81 18.20 -28.19 1.02
CA ILE A 81 18.13 -28.50 -0.41
C ILE A 81 16.88 -29.33 -0.68
N GLY A 82 16.03 -28.85 -1.59
CA GLY A 82 14.99 -29.66 -2.23
C GLY A 82 15.55 -30.29 -3.49
N VAL A 83 15.68 -31.63 -3.51
CA VAL A 83 16.10 -32.34 -4.70
C VAL A 83 14.88 -32.91 -5.40
N TYR A 84 14.50 -32.31 -6.51
CA TYR A 84 13.41 -32.74 -7.37
C TYR A 84 13.88 -33.81 -8.35
N LYS A 85 12.98 -34.71 -8.69
CA LYS A 85 13.20 -35.72 -9.72
C LYS A 85 11.95 -35.92 -10.55
N LYS A 86 12.12 -36.01 -11.88
CA LYS A 86 11.08 -36.25 -12.85
C LYS A 86 11.59 -37.25 -13.88
N TYR A 87 10.81 -38.30 -14.14
CA TYR A 87 10.99 -39.16 -15.33
C TYR A 87 9.98 -38.73 -16.39
N PHE A 88 10.44 -38.67 -17.64
CA PHE A 88 9.57 -38.33 -18.76
C PHE A 88 10.07 -38.95 -20.07
N ASP A 89 9.12 -39.17 -20.97
CA ASP A 89 9.36 -39.65 -22.31
C ASP A 89 9.01 -38.58 -23.34
N ILE A 90 9.67 -38.61 -24.49
CA ILE A 90 9.39 -37.74 -25.61
C ILE A 90 8.68 -38.56 -26.68
N THR A 91 7.52 -38.06 -27.18
CA THR A 91 6.77 -38.74 -28.24
C THR A 91 7.59 -38.86 -29.51
N ASP A 92 7.27 -39.84 -30.34
CA ASP A 92 7.93 -40.09 -31.64
C ASP A 92 7.91 -38.83 -32.52
N GLN A 93 6.82 -38.07 -32.47
CA GLN A 93 6.67 -36.84 -33.22
C GLN A 93 7.74 -35.80 -32.76
N TYR A 94 7.85 -35.58 -31.46
CA TYR A 94 8.84 -34.61 -30.92
C TYR A 94 10.28 -35.12 -31.09
N TYR A 95 10.51 -36.42 -30.93
CA TYR A 95 11.84 -36.98 -31.11
C TYR A 95 12.32 -36.87 -32.56
N SER A 96 11.41 -36.94 -33.54
CA SER A 96 11.76 -36.70 -34.95
C SER A 96 12.21 -35.27 -35.24
N LEU A 97 11.70 -34.30 -34.47
CA LEU A 97 12.02 -32.86 -34.59
C LEU A 97 13.42 -32.49 -34.06
N LEU A 98 14.09 -33.42 -33.32
CA LEU A 98 15.50 -33.24 -32.93
C LEU A 98 16.44 -33.02 -34.12
N LYS A 99 16.02 -33.48 -35.34
CA LYS A 99 16.79 -33.27 -36.58
C LYS A 99 16.56 -31.86 -37.18
N GLU A 100 15.58 -31.13 -36.66
CA GLU A 100 15.11 -29.86 -37.20
C GLU A 100 15.54 -28.66 -36.37
N GLY A 101 16.05 -28.86 -35.13
CA GLY A 101 16.46 -27.75 -34.26
C GLY A 101 17.08 -28.19 -32.95
N ASN A 102 17.41 -27.23 -32.13
CA ASN A 102 17.96 -27.42 -30.80
C ASN A 102 16.84 -27.50 -29.75
N ILE A 103 17.02 -28.38 -28.78
CA ILE A 103 16.06 -28.56 -27.67
C ILE A 103 16.57 -27.85 -26.43
N TYR A 104 15.66 -27.11 -25.79
CA TYR A 104 15.94 -26.39 -24.56
C TYR A 104 15.00 -26.82 -23.45
N LEU A 105 15.53 -27.01 -22.28
CA LEU A 105 14.78 -27.14 -21.02
C LEU A 105 14.66 -25.76 -20.39
N ARG A 106 13.43 -25.25 -20.32
CA ARG A 106 13.10 -23.92 -19.84
C ARG A 106 12.38 -23.98 -18.51
N PHE A 107 12.85 -23.16 -17.57
CA PHE A 107 12.21 -22.89 -16.28
C PHE A 107 11.72 -21.44 -16.27
N TYR A 108 10.46 -21.23 -15.92
CA TYR A 108 9.92 -19.87 -15.82
C TYR A 108 10.18 -19.21 -14.48
N GLY A 109 10.46 -19.99 -13.42
CA GLY A 109 10.87 -19.46 -12.11
C GLY A 109 11.18 -20.53 -11.09
N VAL A 110 12.33 -20.39 -10.42
CA VAL A 110 12.77 -21.25 -9.32
C VAL A 110 13.28 -20.36 -8.19
N SER A 111 12.88 -20.63 -6.96
CA SER A 111 13.27 -19.82 -5.82
C SER A 111 14.31 -20.55 -4.93
N ALA A 112 15.61 -20.10 -4.93
CA ALA A 112 16.18 -18.97 -5.68
C ALA A 112 17.41 -19.40 -6.50
N TRP A 113 18.05 -20.52 -6.11
CA TRP A 113 19.18 -21.12 -6.82
C TRP A 113 18.82 -22.55 -7.25
N ALA A 114 19.14 -22.90 -8.47
CA ALA A 114 18.86 -24.22 -9.04
C ALA A 114 20.09 -24.77 -9.74
N GLU A 115 20.44 -26.03 -9.47
CA GLU A 115 21.36 -26.84 -10.27
C GLU A 115 20.54 -27.91 -11.02
N VAL A 116 20.78 -28.04 -12.31
CA VAL A 116 19.99 -28.93 -13.18
C VAL A 116 20.88 -30.06 -13.75
N ILE A 117 20.42 -31.29 -13.57
CA ILE A 117 21.10 -32.52 -14.02
C ILE A 117 20.14 -33.30 -14.91
N LEU A 118 20.51 -33.58 -16.14
CA LEU A 118 19.72 -34.39 -17.07
C LEU A 118 20.50 -35.63 -17.45
N ASN A 119 19.88 -36.81 -17.27
CA ASN A 119 20.47 -38.10 -17.61
C ASN A 119 21.87 -38.33 -17.00
N GLY A 120 22.06 -37.81 -15.77
CA GLY A 120 23.32 -37.92 -15.04
C GLY A 120 24.37 -36.86 -15.39
N VAL A 121 24.07 -35.94 -16.31
CA VAL A 121 24.98 -34.86 -16.73
C VAL A 121 24.53 -33.54 -16.09
N ASN A 122 25.39 -32.86 -15.37
CA ASN A 122 25.14 -31.50 -14.88
C ASN A 122 25.16 -30.54 -16.07
N ILE A 123 24.01 -29.87 -16.35
CA ILE A 123 23.86 -28.96 -17.50
C ILE A 123 23.98 -27.49 -17.12
N GLY A 124 24.12 -27.19 -15.82
CA GLY A 124 24.34 -25.85 -15.33
C GLY A 124 23.54 -25.49 -14.09
N HIS A 125 23.67 -24.23 -13.70
CA HIS A 125 22.92 -23.66 -12.59
C HIS A 125 22.38 -22.27 -12.95
N HIS A 126 21.39 -21.81 -12.20
CA HIS A 126 20.83 -20.47 -12.28
C HIS A 126 20.58 -19.92 -10.87
N GLU A 127 20.86 -18.63 -10.68
CA GLU A 127 20.52 -17.88 -9.47
C GLU A 127 19.61 -16.71 -9.85
N GLY A 128 18.40 -16.70 -9.31
CA GLY A 128 17.37 -15.68 -9.50
C GLY A 128 15.98 -16.27 -9.28
N ILE A 129 15.08 -15.48 -8.68
CA ILE A 129 13.72 -15.95 -8.34
C ILE A 129 12.75 -15.63 -9.48
N TRP A 130 12.95 -14.47 -10.13
CA TRP A 130 11.89 -13.77 -10.87
C TRP A 130 11.98 -13.93 -12.38
N SER A 131 13.16 -14.25 -12.92
CA SER A 131 13.39 -14.39 -14.37
C SER A 131 13.37 -15.83 -14.85
N PRO A 132 12.91 -16.10 -16.10
CA PRO A 132 13.05 -17.39 -16.72
C PRO A 132 14.50 -17.67 -17.14
N PHE A 133 14.86 -18.95 -17.23
CA PHE A 133 16.14 -19.42 -17.74
C PHE A 133 16.00 -20.74 -18.50
N GLU A 134 16.97 -21.03 -19.35
CA GLU A 134 16.94 -22.25 -20.16
C GLU A 134 18.32 -22.84 -20.37
N PHE A 135 18.37 -24.16 -20.61
CA PHE A 135 19.58 -24.91 -20.94
C PHE A 135 19.38 -25.67 -22.24
N ASN A 136 20.40 -25.64 -23.12
CA ASN A 136 20.41 -26.51 -24.31
C ASN A 136 20.65 -27.96 -23.87
N ILE A 137 19.74 -28.84 -24.24
CA ILE A 137 19.76 -30.28 -23.88
C ILE A 137 19.77 -31.20 -25.11
N THR A 138 20.00 -30.68 -26.31
CA THR A 138 19.90 -31.35 -27.59
C THR A 138 20.68 -32.68 -27.62
N ASP A 139 21.92 -32.67 -27.15
CA ASP A 139 22.81 -33.83 -27.18
C ASP A 139 22.55 -34.82 -26.04
N LEU A 140 21.71 -34.45 -25.06
CA LEU A 140 21.50 -35.24 -23.83
C LEU A 140 20.13 -35.93 -23.79
N ILE A 141 19.18 -35.43 -24.57
CA ILE A 141 17.79 -35.89 -24.53
C ILE A 141 17.67 -37.28 -25.18
N LYS A 142 16.90 -38.14 -24.54
CA LYS A 142 16.57 -39.48 -25.05
C LYS A 142 15.09 -39.53 -25.42
N LYS A 143 14.71 -40.53 -26.22
CA LYS A 143 13.32 -40.76 -26.54
C LYS A 143 12.51 -41.21 -25.33
N GLU A 144 13.06 -42.12 -24.55
CA GLU A 144 12.43 -42.74 -23.39
C GLU A 144 13.36 -42.67 -22.17
N GLU A 145 12.76 -42.76 -20.98
CA GLU A 145 13.46 -42.85 -19.69
C GLU A 145 14.45 -41.66 -19.45
N ASN A 146 14.04 -40.43 -19.77
CA ASN A 146 14.80 -39.25 -19.35
C ASN A 146 14.64 -39.03 -17.87
N GLU A 147 15.76 -38.88 -17.14
CA GLU A 147 15.80 -38.52 -15.74
C GLU A 147 16.24 -37.08 -15.61
N LEU A 148 15.38 -36.25 -15.07
CA LEU A 148 15.67 -34.87 -14.74
C LEU A 148 15.75 -34.73 -13.23
N ILE A 149 16.89 -34.20 -12.71
CA ILE A 149 17.11 -33.88 -11.33
C ILE A 149 17.35 -32.36 -11.23
N VAL A 150 16.63 -31.69 -10.30
CA VAL A 150 16.80 -30.27 -10.04
C VAL A 150 17.02 -30.09 -8.54
N LYS A 151 18.19 -29.58 -8.17
CA LYS A 151 18.48 -29.22 -6.79
C LYS A 151 18.16 -27.75 -6.57
N VAL A 152 17.38 -27.44 -5.56
CA VAL A 152 16.89 -26.10 -5.29
C VAL A 152 17.29 -25.67 -3.88
N ILE A 153 17.85 -24.45 -3.75
CA ILE A 153 18.15 -23.80 -2.49
C ILE A 153 17.32 -22.51 -2.41
N LYS A 154 16.46 -22.40 -1.38
CA LYS A 154 15.66 -21.21 -1.18
C LYS A 154 16.43 -20.13 -0.41
N PRO A 155 16.03 -18.85 -0.53
CA PRO A 155 16.59 -17.78 0.32
C PRO A 155 16.29 -18.06 1.80
N GLY A 156 17.23 -17.71 2.68
CA GLY A 156 17.06 -17.93 4.10
C GLY A 156 18.12 -17.20 4.91
N LYS A 157 18.56 -17.78 6.01
CA LYS A 157 19.64 -17.25 6.86
C LYS A 157 20.93 -18.05 6.71
N LYS A 158 20.80 -19.36 6.48
CA LYS A 158 21.91 -20.32 6.63
C LYS A 158 22.74 -20.48 5.36
N PHE A 159 22.11 -20.72 4.22
CA PHE A 159 22.80 -21.12 2.98
C PHE A 159 22.81 -20.02 1.92
N LEU A 160 21.69 -19.34 1.73
CA LEU A 160 21.54 -18.24 0.78
C LEU A 160 20.92 -17.07 1.53
N PRO A 161 21.74 -16.14 2.08
CA PRO A 161 21.24 -15.02 2.86
C PRO A 161 20.26 -14.17 2.05
N LEU A 162 19.13 -13.79 2.69
CA LEU A 162 18.05 -13.02 2.05
C LEU A 162 18.55 -11.77 1.33
N ARG A 163 19.49 -11.06 1.95
CA ARG A 163 20.02 -9.81 1.41
C ARG A 163 21.06 -10.00 0.30
N GLU A 164 21.39 -11.25 -0.02
CA GLU A 164 22.31 -11.63 -1.10
C GLU A 164 21.58 -12.28 -2.29
N SER A 165 20.26 -12.45 -2.22
CA SER A 165 19.47 -13.26 -3.15
C SER A 165 18.41 -12.49 -3.95
N LEU A 166 18.34 -11.18 -3.87
CA LEU A 166 17.27 -10.35 -4.46
C LEU A 166 15.87 -10.95 -4.22
N ALA A 167 15.62 -11.44 -3.00
CA ALA A 167 14.34 -12.04 -2.62
C ALA A 167 13.21 -11.01 -2.48
N GLY A 168 13.54 -9.72 -2.46
CA GLY A 168 12.60 -8.63 -2.28
C GLY A 168 12.07 -8.53 -0.85
N PHE A 169 10.80 -8.16 -0.70
CA PHE A 169 10.18 -7.88 0.61
C PHE A 169 9.31 -9.03 1.15
N LEU A 170 8.98 -10.03 0.34
CA LEU A 170 8.16 -11.18 0.78
C LEU A 170 8.70 -11.88 2.04
N PRO A 171 10.03 -12.07 2.20
CA PRO A 171 10.60 -12.63 3.42
C PRO A 171 10.36 -11.80 4.68
N ASP A 172 10.17 -10.48 4.54
CA ASP A 172 9.85 -9.59 5.64
C ASP A 172 8.35 -9.60 5.95
N VAL A 173 7.50 -9.80 4.93
CA VAL A 173 6.03 -9.91 5.08
C VAL A 173 5.63 -11.21 5.80
N CYS A 174 6.24 -12.34 5.43
CA CYS A 174 5.97 -13.64 6.01
C CYS A 174 7.23 -14.48 6.09
N MET A 175 7.59 -15.09 4.95
CA MET A 175 8.72 -16.01 4.79
C MET A 175 9.20 -16.01 3.34
N PRO A 176 10.47 -16.37 3.09
CA PRO A 176 10.88 -16.76 1.75
C PRO A 176 10.16 -18.06 1.39
N PHE A 177 9.72 -18.17 0.18
CA PHE A 177 9.21 -19.42 -0.36
C PHE A 177 10.31 -20.17 -1.13
N GLY A 178 10.19 -21.50 -1.19
CA GLY A 178 11.11 -22.37 -1.93
C GLY A 178 10.39 -23.15 -3.02
N GLY A 179 11.15 -23.60 -4.00
CA GLY A 179 10.68 -24.56 -5.00
C GLY A 179 10.69 -24.08 -6.43
N ILE A 180 10.26 -24.98 -7.31
CA ILE A 180 9.97 -24.68 -8.71
C ILE A 180 8.54 -24.14 -8.74
N TRP A 181 8.44 -22.81 -8.72
CA TRP A 181 7.16 -22.14 -8.46
C TRP A 181 6.44 -21.65 -9.73
N LYS A 182 7.12 -21.66 -10.88
CA LYS A 182 6.54 -21.39 -12.20
C LYS A 182 6.72 -22.64 -13.10
N PRO A 183 6.06 -22.71 -14.26
CA PRO A 183 6.10 -23.88 -15.15
C PRO A 183 7.51 -24.30 -15.58
N VAL A 184 7.62 -25.59 -16.00
CA VAL A 184 8.81 -26.17 -16.63
C VAL A 184 8.42 -26.79 -17.96
N GLU A 185 9.14 -26.41 -19.03
CA GLU A 185 8.81 -26.84 -20.40
C GLU A 185 10.06 -27.27 -21.17
N ILE A 186 9.85 -28.18 -22.14
CA ILE A 186 10.82 -28.45 -23.18
C ILE A 186 10.36 -27.71 -24.43
N VAL A 187 11.24 -26.86 -24.96
CA VAL A 187 10.99 -26.06 -26.15
C VAL A 187 11.98 -26.45 -27.28
N ILE A 188 11.52 -26.40 -28.52
CA ILE A 188 12.35 -26.66 -29.68
C ILE A 188 12.55 -25.35 -30.43
N LYS A 189 13.82 -24.98 -30.66
CA LYS A 189 14.20 -23.81 -31.44
C LYS A 189 14.91 -24.33 -32.70
N LYS A 190 14.45 -23.88 -33.88
CA LYS A 190 15.13 -24.17 -35.16
C LYS A 190 16.36 -23.30 -35.32
N ASP A 191 17.07 -23.36 -36.43
CA ASP A 191 18.31 -22.63 -36.73
C ASP A 191 18.19 -21.13 -36.56
N ILE A 192 16.97 -20.57 -36.64
CA ILE A 192 16.67 -19.16 -36.42
C ILE A 192 15.62 -19.06 -35.33
N SER A 193 15.90 -18.33 -34.26
CA SER A 193 14.98 -18.10 -33.15
C SER A 193 14.89 -16.63 -32.78
N ILE A 194 13.71 -16.19 -32.38
CA ILE A 194 13.45 -14.85 -31.83
C ILE A 194 13.74 -14.90 -30.33
N GLU A 195 14.84 -14.31 -29.89
CA GLU A 195 15.28 -14.35 -28.50
C GLU A 195 14.62 -13.27 -27.65
N ASP A 196 14.34 -12.09 -28.25
CA ASP A 196 13.81 -10.96 -27.51
C ASP A 196 13.14 -9.96 -28.47
N ILE A 197 12.19 -9.20 -27.95
CA ILE A 197 11.50 -8.13 -28.67
C ILE A 197 11.43 -6.86 -27.80
N ARG A 198 11.71 -5.71 -28.40
CA ARG A 198 11.37 -4.43 -27.82
C ARG A 198 10.32 -3.75 -28.68
N ILE A 199 9.23 -3.33 -28.06
CA ILE A 199 8.10 -2.67 -28.71
C ILE A 199 8.04 -1.24 -28.15
N LYS A 200 8.01 -0.24 -29.04
CA LYS A 200 7.89 1.16 -28.66
C LYS A 200 6.93 1.89 -29.59
N SER A 201 5.93 2.53 -29.03
CA SER A 201 4.99 3.38 -29.75
C SER A 201 5.53 4.80 -29.89
N ASP A 202 5.24 5.45 -31.03
CA ASP A 202 5.38 6.89 -31.29
C ASP A 202 3.99 7.35 -31.75
N ILE A 203 3.17 7.85 -30.83
CA ILE A 203 1.78 8.20 -31.11
C ILE A 203 1.66 9.43 -32.03
N HIS A 204 2.66 10.31 -32.02
CA HIS A 204 2.66 11.50 -32.87
C HIS A 204 2.95 11.18 -34.35
N LYS A 205 3.67 10.06 -34.59
CA LYS A 205 3.94 9.58 -35.95
C LYS A 205 3.01 8.47 -36.39
N ASN A 206 2.16 7.97 -35.46
CA ASN A 206 1.36 6.78 -35.66
C ASN A 206 2.22 5.57 -36.05
N GLU A 207 3.34 5.40 -35.35
CA GLU A 207 4.33 4.35 -35.62
C GLU A 207 4.50 3.41 -34.42
N LEU A 208 4.58 2.12 -34.72
CA LEU A 208 5.06 1.09 -33.80
C LEU A 208 6.48 0.71 -34.23
N ASN A 209 7.44 0.95 -33.35
CA ASN A 209 8.84 0.64 -33.56
C ASN A 209 9.17 -0.69 -32.88
N LEU A 210 9.63 -1.66 -33.65
CA LEU A 210 10.02 -2.99 -33.19
C LEU A 210 11.53 -3.14 -33.31
N SER A 211 12.17 -3.65 -32.23
CA SER A 211 13.55 -4.14 -32.29
C SER A 211 13.51 -5.64 -31.97
N LEU A 212 13.81 -6.47 -32.95
CA LEU A 212 13.86 -7.92 -32.85
C LEU A 212 15.29 -8.38 -32.64
N TYR A 213 15.52 -9.19 -31.62
CA TYR A 213 16.79 -9.86 -31.39
C TYR A 213 16.64 -11.30 -31.85
N ILE A 214 17.29 -11.62 -32.97
CA ILE A 214 17.16 -12.91 -33.65
C ILE A 214 18.50 -13.61 -33.58
N ASN A 215 18.51 -14.83 -33.05
CA ASN A 215 19.67 -15.70 -33.03
C ASN A 215 19.68 -16.62 -34.23
N ARG A 216 20.85 -16.88 -34.77
CA ARG A 216 21.06 -17.78 -35.90
C ARG A 216 22.40 -18.48 -35.84
N ASP A 217 22.47 -19.71 -36.33
CA ASP A 217 23.71 -20.48 -36.32
C ASP A 217 24.65 -20.11 -37.47
N ASN A 218 24.13 -19.76 -38.65
CA ASN A 218 24.92 -19.49 -39.85
C ASN A 218 24.55 -18.18 -40.53
N ASP A 219 25.47 -17.55 -41.25
CA ASP A 219 25.23 -16.34 -42.03
C ASP A 219 24.35 -16.63 -43.24
N GLU A 220 23.16 -16.08 -43.32
CA GLU A 220 22.26 -16.27 -44.45
C GLU A 220 21.15 -15.21 -44.48
N LYS A 221 20.45 -15.10 -45.62
CA LYS A 221 19.23 -14.32 -45.77
C LYS A 221 18.06 -15.02 -45.15
N SER A 222 17.27 -14.29 -44.38
CA SER A 222 16.05 -14.74 -43.76
C SER A 222 14.90 -13.82 -44.11
N LEU A 223 13.73 -14.37 -44.37
CA LEU A 223 12.51 -13.62 -44.54
C LEU A 223 11.89 -13.41 -43.14
N ILE A 224 11.64 -12.14 -42.82
CA ILE A 224 10.92 -11.76 -41.59
C ILE A 224 9.56 -11.20 -42.01
N GLU A 225 8.49 -11.81 -41.55
CA GLU A 225 7.12 -11.40 -41.79
C GLU A 225 6.51 -10.88 -40.48
N ILE A 226 5.96 -9.67 -40.51
CA ILE A 226 5.30 -9.05 -39.38
C ILE A 226 3.85 -8.77 -39.77
N ILE A 227 2.90 -9.25 -38.96
CA ILE A 227 1.49 -9.07 -39.19
C ILE A 227 0.88 -8.46 -37.93
N LEU A 228 0.18 -7.35 -38.11
CA LEU A 228 -0.60 -6.72 -37.05
C LEU A 228 -2.08 -6.93 -37.35
N TYR A 229 -2.79 -7.47 -36.38
CA TYR A 229 -4.22 -7.73 -36.48
C TYR A 229 -5.01 -6.78 -35.59
N ASP A 230 -6.16 -6.37 -36.09
CA ASP A 230 -7.21 -5.67 -35.36
C ASP A 230 -8.39 -6.64 -35.19
N GLY A 231 -8.54 -7.22 -33.99
CA GLY A 231 -9.37 -8.40 -33.82
C GLY A 231 -8.89 -9.56 -34.68
N GLU A 232 -9.74 -10.03 -35.59
CA GLU A 232 -9.41 -11.10 -36.56
C GLU A 232 -8.90 -10.56 -37.91
N ASP A 233 -9.05 -9.26 -38.16
CA ASP A 233 -8.69 -8.65 -39.44
C ASP A 233 -7.20 -8.28 -39.49
N VAL A 234 -6.58 -8.50 -40.65
CA VAL A 234 -5.19 -8.07 -40.89
C VAL A 234 -5.17 -6.57 -41.15
N LEU A 235 -4.70 -5.81 -40.15
CA LEU A 235 -4.54 -4.36 -40.26
C LEU A 235 -3.30 -3.99 -41.09
N LEU A 236 -2.19 -4.68 -40.85
CA LEU A 236 -0.92 -4.44 -41.53
C LEU A 236 -0.14 -5.72 -41.72
N LYS A 237 0.48 -5.85 -42.89
CA LYS A 237 1.44 -6.92 -43.17
C LYS A 237 2.69 -6.34 -43.80
N LYS A 238 3.87 -6.69 -43.25
CA LYS A 238 5.18 -6.29 -43.74
C LYS A 238 6.07 -7.51 -43.83
N ALA A 239 6.78 -7.69 -44.93
CA ALA A 239 7.71 -8.79 -45.09
C ALA A 239 9.01 -8.25 -45.73
N GLU A 240 10.15 -8.58 -45.15
CA GLU A 240 11.46 -8.13 -45.61
C GLU A 240 12.47 -9.29 -45.57
N GLU A 241 13.27 -9.47 -46.63
CA GLU A 241 14.46 -10.32 -46.64
C GLU A 241 15.64 -9.58 -46.03
N ILE A 242 16.20 -10.11 -44.96
CA ILE A 242 17.31 -9.49 -44.24
C ILE A 242 18.44 -10.50 -44.09
N TYR A 243 19.66 -10.02 -44.31
CA TYR A 243 20.86 -10.83 -44.06
C TYR A 243 21.16 -10.83 -42.56
N LEU A 244 21.09 -12.01 -41.94
CA LEU A 244 21.41 -12.22 -40.55
C LEU A 244 22.80 -12.86 -40.42
N ASN A 245 23.61 -12.30 -39.53
CA ASN A 245 24.91 -12.90 -39.20
C ASN A 245 24.73 -14.00 -38.17
N SER A 246 25.69 -14.93 -38.15
CA SER A 246 25.78 -15.94 -37.06
C SER A 246 25.84 -15.28 -35.69
N GLY A 247 25.10 -15.84 -34.73
CA GLY A 247 24.85 -15.25 -33.41
C GLY A 247 23.62 -14.34 -33.41
N THR A 248 23.52 -13.45 -32.43
CA THR A 248 22.36 -12.59 -32.23
C THR A 248 22.45 -11.30 -33.04
N SER A 249 21.51 -11.09 -33.96
CA SER A 249 21.33 -9.88 -34.74
C SER A 249 20.19 -9.03 -34.20
N ASN A 250 20.35 -7.69 -34.16
CA ASN A 250 19.31 -6.75 -33.83
C ASN A 250 18.71 -6.14 -35.12
N VAL A 251 17.45 -6.46 -35.41
CA VAL A 251 16.74 -6.01 -36.61
C VAL A 251 15.62 -5.06 -36.19
N GLN A 252 15.55 -3.91 -36.90
CA GLN A 252 14.57 -2.88 -36.57
C GLN A 252 13.51 -2.74 -37.65
N PHE A 253 12.26 -2.61 -37.24
CA PHE A 253 11.13 -2.33 -38.11
C PHE A 253 10.33 -1.13 -37.59
N LYS A 254 9.78 -0.38 -38.56
CA LYS A 254 8.79 0.65 -38.30
C LYS A 254 7.51 0.29 -39.02
N LEU A 255 6.44 0.21 -38.23
CA LEU A 255 5.09 -0.07 -38.71
C LEU A 255 4.28 1.22 -38.59
N LYS A 256 3.81 1.75 -39.69
CA LYS A 256 2.93 2.92 -39.70
C LYS A 256 1.50 2.42 -39.69
N ILE A 257 0.72 2.93 -38.75
CA ILE A 257 -0.68 2.52 -38.54
C ILE A 257 -1.56 3.76 -38.77
N ASP A 258 -2.44 3.69 -39.76
CA ASP A 258 -3.33 4.80 -40.04
C ASP A 258 -4.45 4.83 -38.96
N ASN A 259 -4.58 5.98 -38.26
CA ASN A 259 -5.56 6.18 -37.18
C ASN A 259 -5.54 5.08 -36.12
N PRO A 260 -4.41 4.87 -35.40
CA PRO A 260 -4.33 3.79 -34.44
C PRO A 260 -5.30 3.98 -33.28
N HIS A 261 -5.92 2.90 -32.83
CA HIS A 261 -6.66 2.86 -31.58
C HIS A 261 -5.65 2.78 -30.42
N LEU A 262 -5.58 3.82 -29.61
CA LEU A 262 -4.60 3.91 -28.54
C LEU A 262 -5.10 3.17 -27.28
N TRP A 263 -4.22 2.45 -26.62
CA TRP A 263 -4.49 1.84 -25.34
C TRP A 263 -4.55 2.91 -24.24
N SER A 264 -5.57 2.84 -23.40
CA SER A 264 -5.72 3.70 -22.22
C SER A 264 -6.36 2.94 -21.05
N ILE A 265 -6.40 3.60 -19.87
CA ILE A 265 -7.02 3.05 -18.65
C ILE A 265 -8.50 2.70 -18.85
N ASP A 266 -9.22 3.56 -19.58
CA ASP A 266 -10.67 3.42 -19.80
C ASP A 266 -11.02 2.66 -21.08
N ASP A 267 -10.08 2.57 -21.99
CA ASP A 267 -10.21 1.89 -23.28
C ASP A 267 -8.91 1.10 -23.57
N PRO A 268 -8.76 -0.07 -22.92
CA PRO A 268 -7.52 -0.86 -22.97
C PRO A 268 -7.45 -1.71 -24.24
N TYR A 269 -7.42 -1.03 -25.38
CA TYR A 269 -7.44 -1.68 -26.68
C TYR A 269 -6.10 -2.35 -27.01
N LEU A 270 -6.15 -3.63 -27.42
CA LEU A 270 -4.98 -4.44 -27.70
C LEU A 270 -5.04 -5.00 -29.12
N TYR A 271 -3.99 -4.77 -29.88
CA TYR A 271 -3.73 -5.42 -31.17
C TYR A 271 -3.05 -6.76 -30.94
N ARG A 272 -3.17 -7.69 -31.89
CA ARG A 272 -2.40 -8.93 -31.93
C ARG A 272 -1.26 -8.79 -32.94
N LEU A 273 -0.03 -8.81 -32.47
CA LEU A 273 1.20 -8.77 -33.26
C LEU A 273 1.70 -10.19 -33.45
N GLU A 274 1.88 -10.61 -34.70
CA GLU A 274 2.47 -11.88 -35.08
C GLU A 274 3.74 -11.64 -35.89
N ILE A 275 4.84 -12.28 -35.49
CA ILE A 275 6.14 -12.21 -36.17
C ILE A 275 6.54 -13.62 -36.55
N LYS A 276 6.89 -13.80 -37.82
CA LYS A 276 7.34 -15.08 -38.37
C LYS A 276 8.73 -14.90 -39.00
N VAL A 277 9.62 -15.81 -38.70
CA VAL A 277 10.97 -15.83 -39.28
C VAL A 277 11.16 -17.13 -40.05
N TYR A 278 11.65 -17.00 -41.28
CA TYR A 278 11.80 -18.12 -42.17
C TYR A 278 13.28 -18.38 -42.54
N SER A 279 13.67 -19.64 -42.58
CA SER A 279 14.90 -20.11 -43.24
C SER A 279 14.54 -20.63 -44.60
N GLY A 280 14.96 -19.92 -45.67
CA GLY A 280 14.44 -20.20 -47.01
C GLY A 280 12.91 -20.06 -47.08
N SER A 281 12.20 -21.16 -47.40
CA SER A 281 10.73 -21.18 -47.45
C SER A 281 10.11 -21.77 -46.19
N GLU A 282 10.91 -22.28 -45.27
CA GLU A 282 10.43 -22.96 -44.07
C GLU A 282 10.31 -22.02 -42.87
N LEU A 283 9.17 -22.09 -42.17
CA LEU A 283 8.96 -21.34 -40.93
C LEU A 283 9.91 -21.84 -39.84
N SER A 284 10.81 -20.98 -39.38
CA SER A 284 11.80 -21.31 -38.35
C SER A 284 11.34 -20.92 -36.95
N ASP A 285 10.74 -19.78 -36.79
CA ASP A 285 10.20 -19.34 -35.48
C ASP A 285 9.00 -18.39 -35.66
N ARG A 286 8.18 -18.32 -34.61
CA ARG A 286 6.94 -17.52 -34.54
C ARG A 286 6.77 -16.95 -33.16
N LEU A 287 6.48 -15.64 -33.11
CA LEU A 287 6.16 -14.92 -31.87
C LEU A 287 4.79 -14.25 -32.02
N VAL A 288 3.93 -14.42 -31.02
CA VAL A 288 2.64 -13.75 -30.96
C VAL A 288 2.57 -12.98 -29.63
N LYS A 289 2.22 -11.70 -29.69
CA LYS A 289 2.04 -10.84 -28.53
C LYS A 289 0.81 -9.94 -28.68
N LYS A 290 0.14 -9.65 -27.57
CA LYS A 290 -0.84 -8.57 -27.49
C LYS A 290 -0.07 -7.26 -27.33
N VAL A 291 -0.48 -6.21 -28.01
CA VAL A 291 0.25 -4.92 -28.02
C VAL A 291 -0.74 -3.77 -27.90
N GLY A 292 -0.62 -3.01 -26.84
CA GLY A 292 -1.30 -1.73 -26.67
C GLY A 292 -0.42 -0.58 -27.14
N LEU A 293 -0.96 0.26 -28.05
CA LEU A 293 -0.23 1.45 -28.50
C LEU A 293 -0.44 2.60 -27.51
N ARG A 294 0.60 2.97 -26.80
CA ARG A 294 0.56 4.10 -25.86
C ARG A 294 1.91 4.79 -25.76
N GLU A 295 1.92 6.02 -25.29
CA GLU A 295 3.11 6.75 -24.90
C GLU A 295 2.99 7.23 -23.46
N VAL A 296 4.07 7.10 -22.68
CA VAL A 296 4.15 7.57 -21.29
C VAL A 296 5.27 8.59 -21.19
N ARG A 297 4.95 9.77 -20.68
CA ARG A 297 5.92 10.84 -20.42
C ARG A 297 5.45 11.72 -19.26
N TYR A 298 6.24 12.69 -18.88
CA TYR A 298 5.80 13.73 -17.96
C TYR A 298 6.02 15.14 -18.54
N SER A 299 5.23 16.09 -18.06
CA SER A 299 5.37 17.51 -18.39
C SER A 299 5.06 18.34 -17.15
N GLY A 300 6.07 19.09 -16.68
CA GLY A 300 5.96 19.72 -15.38
C GLY A 300 5.71 18.70 -14.28
N SER A 301 4.68 18.92 -13.47
CA SER A 301 4.24 17.99 -12.43
C SER A 301 3.28 16.90 -12.91
N ASN A 302 2.84 16.91 -14.17
CA ASN A 302 1.86 15.93 -14.65
C ASN A 302 2.52 14.71 -15.29
N ILE A 303 2.02 13.53 -14.97
CA ILE A 303 2.26 12.29 -15.71
C ILE A 303 1.25 12.26 -16.86
N LEU A 304 1.73 11.97 -18.06
CA LEU A 304 0.91 11.93 -19.26
C LEU A 304 0.89 10.53 -19.87
N ILE A 305 -0.29 10.06 -20.21
CA ILE A 305 -0.51 8.88 -21.05
C ILE A 305 -1.26 9.35 -22.29
N ASN A 306 -0.66 9.14 -23.47
CA ASN A 306 -1.17 9.64 -24.74
C ASN A 306 -1.48 11.14 -24.70
N ASP A 307 -0.58 11.93 -24.15
CA ASP A 307 -0.69 13.37 -23.92
C ASP A 307 -1.77 13.83 -22.90
N SER A 308 -2.57 12.92 -22.39
CA SER A 308 -3.58 13.22 -21.38
C SER A 308 -3.01 13.08 -19.96
N PRO A 309 -3.19 14.09 -19.10
CA PRO A 309 -2.72 14.02 -17.72
C PRO A 309 -3.49 12.97 -16.92
N VAL A 310 -2.75 12.20 -16.13
CA VAL A 310 -3.30 11.15 -15.28
C VAL A 310 -2.84 11.38 -13.84
N TYR A 311 -3.80 11.37 -12.90
CA TYR A 311 -3.51 11.32 -11.48
C TYR A 311 -3.37 9.87 -11.02
N ILE A 312 -2.23 9.49 -10.49
CA ILE A 312 -2.00 8.13 -10.01
C ILE A 312 -2.79 7.90 -8.72
N ARG A 313 -3.68 6.93 -8.75
CA ARG A 313 -4.48 6.44 -7.62
C ARG A 313 -4.11 4.98 -7.40
N GLY A 314 -2.95 4.79 -6.78
CA GLY A 314 -2.29 3.50 -6.68
C GLY A 314 -2.59 2.76 -5.37
N ILE A 315 -2.34 1.45 -5.44
CA ILE A 315 -2.37 0.53 -4.30
C ILE A 315 -1.13 -0.35 -4.31
N LEU A 316 -0.51 -0.54 -3.15
CA LEU A 316 0.70 -1.34 -3.00
C LEU A 316 0.35 -2.81 -2.79
N HIS A 317 1.00 -3.68 -3.55
CA HIS A 317 0.90 -5.13 -3.39
C HIS A 317 2.29 -5.73 -3.12
N TRP A 318 2.40 -6.58 -2.08
CA TRP A 318 3.65 -7.25 -1.71
C TRP A 318 3.81 -8.66 -2.29
N GLY A 319 2.90 -9.11 -3.16
CA GLY A 319 2.90 -10.47 -3.69
C GLY A 319 2.44 -11.55 -2.72
N TRP A 320 1.86 -11.17 -1.59
CA TRP A 320 1.36 -12.09 -0.59
C TRP A 320 0.00 -12.68 -0.95
N TYR A 321 -0.05 -14.01 -0.99
CA TYR A 321 -1.27 -14.80 -1.15
C TYR A 321 -1.25 -15.95 -0.12
N PRO A 322 -2.20 -15.99 0.84
CA PRO A 322 -2.19 -17.01 1.91
C PRO A 322 -2.18 -18.46 1.43
N ASP A 323 -2.87 -18.73 0.32
CA ASP A 323 -3.07 -20.09 -0.21
C ASP A 323 -1.87 -20.60 -1.00
N THR A 324 -1.04 -19.72 -1.55
CA THR A 324 0.09 -20.09 -2.41
C THR A 324 1.45 -19.69 -1.85
N VAL A 325 1.50 -18.72 -0.92
CA VAL A 325 2.71 -18.09 -0.38
C VAL A 325 3.55 -17.39 -1.46
N ALA A 326 3.85 -18.08 -2.55
CA ALA A 326 4.41 -17.52 -3.77
C ALA A 326 3.36 -16.66 -4.52
N PRO A 327 3.76 -15.63 -5.28
CA PRO A 327 2.84 -14.73 -5.99
C PRO A 327 2.29 -15.37 -7.29
N ILE A 328 1.51 -16.44 -7.13
CA ILE A 328 0.86 -17.21 -8.21
C ILE A 328 -0.66 -17.31 -8.01
N PRO A 329 -1.37 -16.18 -7.98
CA PRO A 329 -2.83 -16.21 -7.95
C PRO A 329 -3.40 -16.79 -9.26
N THR A 330 -4.64 -17.28 -9.20
CA THR A 330 -5.34 -17.73 -10.41
C THR A 330 -5.83 -16.53 -11.23
N GLU A 331 -6.11 -16.76 -12.52
CA GLU A 331 -6.67 -15.73 -13.41
C GLU A 331 -7.94 -15.09 -12.82
N GLU A 332 -8.83 -15.92 -12.26
CA GLU A 332 -10.07 -15.44 -11.64
C GLU A 332 -9.80 -14.48 -10.48
N VAL A 333 -8.81 -14.81 -9.63
CA VAL A 333 -8.42 -13.97 -8.50
C VAL A 333 -7.87 -12.63 -9.00
N ILE A 334 -6.99 -12.63 -10.00
CA ILE A 334 -6.42 -11.40 -10.57
C ILE A 334 -7.53 -10.51 -11.15
N ARG A 335 -8.44 -11.09 -11.97
CA ARG A 335 -9.54 -10.33 -12.57
C ARG A 335 -10.49 -9.77 -11.53
N GLU A 336 -10.83 -10.55 -10.51
CA GLU A 336 -11.70 -10.10 -9.41
C GLU A 336 -11.05 -8.96 -8.61
N GLU A 337 -9.77 -9.07 -8.27
CA GLU A 337 -9.03 -8.03 -7.56
C GLU A 337 -8.96 -6.73 -8.36
N ILE A 338 -8.56 -6.81 -9.63
CA ILE A 338 -8.50 -5.64 -10.52
C ILE A 338 -9.88 -5.01 -10.70
N SER A 339 -10.93 -5.80 -10.88
CA SER A 339 -12.30 -5.30 -11.01
C SER A 339 -12.73 -4.51 -9.78
N LYS A 340 -12.56 -5.07 -8.58
CA LYS A 340 -12.87 -4.42 -7.31
C LYS A 340 -12.06 -3.14 -7.09
N LEU A 341 -10.79 -3.14 -7.47
CA LEU A 341 -9.93 -1.96 -7.39
C LEU A 341 -10.42 -0.85 -8.32
N LYS A 342 -10.77 -1.17 -9.56
CA LYS A 342 -11.34 -0.19 -10.51
C LYS A 342 -12.69 0.35 -10.02
N GLU A 343 -13.52 -0.48 -9.43
CA GLU A 343 -14.79 -0.05 -8.82
C GLU A 343 -14.54 0.94 -7.67
N ALA A 344 -13.50 0.72 -6.87
CA ALA A 344 -13.07 1.64 -5.82
C ALA A 344 -12.27 2.86 -6.34
N GLY A 345 -12.08 2.99 -7.65
CA GLY A 345 -11.44 4.12 -8.32
C GLY A 345 -9.92 4.06 -8.43
N PHE A 346 -9.28 2.94 -8.07
CA PHE A 346 -7.85 2.76 -8.31
C PHE A 346 -7.55 2.57 -9.79
N ASN A 347 -6.43 3.13 -10.24
CA ASN A 347 -5.95 2.99 -11.61
C ASN A 347 -4.55 2.42 -11.73
N LEU A 348 -3.88 2.12 -10.60
CA LEU A 348 -2.53 1.57 -10.59
C LEU A 348 -2.33 0.57 -9.45
N ILE A 349 -1.59 -0.51 -9.74
CA ILE A 349 -1.04 -1.42 -8.75
C ILE A 349 0.48 -1.28 -8.75
N LYS A 350 1.08 -1.04 -7.57
CA LYS A 350 2.53 -1.10 -7.37
C LYS A 350 2.91 -2.49 -6.89
N HIS A 351 3.65 -3.23 -7.70
CA HIS A 351 4.30 -4.45 -7.26
C HIS A 351 5.55 -4.09 -6.46
N CYS A 352 5.47 -4.26 -5.14
CA CYS A 352 6.53 -3.85 -4.24
C CYS A 352 7.56 -4.96 -4.10
N LEU A 353 8.71 -4.80 -4.79
CA LEU A 353 9.90 -5.64 -4.66
C LEU A 353 9.67 -7.13 -5.02
N TYR A 354 8.79 -7.43 -5.93
CA TYR A 354 8.56 -8.75 -6.49
C TYR A 354 8.07 -8.66 -7.94
N VAL A 355 8.22 -9.74 -8.70
CA VAL A 355 7.71 -9.82 -10.08
C VAL A 355 6.66 -10.93 -10.14
N PRO A 356 5.38 -10.62 -10.45
CA PRO A 356 4.33 -11.63 -10.55
C PRO A 356 4.50 -12.57 -11.75
N ILE A 357 3.53 -13.45 -11.94
CA ILE A 357 3.40 -14.27 -13.14
C ILE A 357 3.04 -13.40 -14.35
N GLU A 358 3.36 -13.86 -15.58
CA GLU A 358 3.12 -13.11 -16.83
C GLU A 358 1.62 -12.81 -17.02
N GLU A 359 0.75 -13.71 -16.63
CA GLU A 359 -0.72 -13.58 -16.69
C GLU A 359 -1.23 -12.37 -15.92
N TYR A 360 -0.56 -11.96 -14.87
CA TYR A 360 -0.93 -10.76 -14.12
C TYR A 360 -0.80 -9.52 -14.98
N PHE A 361 0.29 -9.42 -15.74
CA PHE A 361 0.52 -8.31 -16.66
C PHE A 361 -0.43 -8.37 -17.88
N ASP A 362 -0.67 -9.57 -18.43
CA ASP A 362 -1.62 -9.75 -19.53
C ASP A 362 -3.02 -9.26 -19.14
N ILE A 363 -3.48 -9.63 -17.94
CA ILE A 363 -4.79 -9.22 -17.43
C ILE A 363 -4.81 -7.71 -17.12
N ALA A 364 -3.72 -7.16 -16.60
CA ALA A 364 -3.60 -5.72 -16.39
C ALA A 364 -3.65 -4.93 -17.71
N ASP A 365 -3.00 -5.45 -18.76
CA ASP A 365 -3.09 -4.89 -20.13
C ASP A 365 -4.52 -4.94 -20.66
N GLU A 366 -5.22 -6.05 -20.50
CA GLU A 366 -6.61 -6.26 -20.93
C GLU A 366 -7.63 -5.41 -20.17
N MET A 367 -7.41 -5.21 -18.88
CA MET A 367 -8.34 -4.50 -18.02
C MET A 367 -8.03 -3.02 -17.85
N GLY A 368 -6.93 -2.52 -18.41
CA GLY A 368 -6.53 -1.12 -18.29
C GLY A 368 -6.10 -0.75 -16.86
N MET A 369 -5.41 -1.64 -16.16
CA MET A 369 -4.82 -1.36 -14.87
C MET A 369 -3.34 -1.03 -15.04
N LEU A 370 -2.94 0.17 -14.65
CA LEU A 370 -1.54 0.59 -14.70
C LEU A 370 -0.71 -0.20 -13.70
N ILE A 371 0.55 -0.45 -14.05
CA ILE A 371 1.51 -1.12 -13.19
C ILE A 371 2.71 -0.21 -12.90
N TRP A 372 3.08 -0.14 -11.64
CA TRP A 372 4.36 0.35 -11.16
C TRP A 372 5.18 -0.86 -10.71
N GLU A 373 6.20 -1.20 -11.47
CA GLU A 373 7.08 -2.33 -11.15
C GLU A 373 8.26 -1.87 -10.32
N GLU A 374 8.35 -2.34 -9.08
CA GLU A 374 9.47 -2.06 -8.19
C GLU A 374 10.37 -3.28 -8.09
N LEU A 375 11.56 -3.15 -8.64
CA LEU A 375 12.52 -4.24 -8.75
C LEU A 375 13.11 -4.64 -7.39
N PRO A 376 13.46 -5.91 -7.16
CA PRO A 376 13.61 -6.51 -5.83
C PRO A 376 14.92 -6.19 -5.09
N LEU A 377 15.37 -4.94 -5.09
CA LEU A 377 16.52 -4.46 -4.32
C LEU A 377 16.05 -3.79 -3.03
N TRP A 378 16.12 -4.53 -1.92
CA TRP A 378 15.68 -4.11 -0.59
C TRP A 378 16.77 -4.28 0.45
N VAL A 379 17.26 -3.16 0.97
CA VAL A 379 18.25 -3.10 2.08
C VAL A 379 19.41 -4.12 1.98
N PRO A 380 20.00 -4.44 0.81
CA PRO A 380 21.20 -5.28 0.76
C PRO A 380 22.43 -4.45 1.09
N LYS A 381 23.47 -5.12 1.58
CA LYS A 381 24.81 -4.55 1.51
C LYS A 381 25.26 -4.60 0.06
N ILE A 382 25.34 -3.45 -0.59
CA ILE A 382 25.70 -3.33 -2.01
C ILE A 382 27.23 -3.47 -2.16
N ASP A 383 27.70 -4.71 -2.23
CA ASP A 383 29.08 -5.04 -2.61
C ASP A 383 29.16 -5.41 -4.09
N ASP A 384 30.37 -5.72 -4.59
CA ASP A 384 30.59 -5.99 -6.02
C ASP A 384 29.85 -7.25 -6.50
N LYS A 385 29.68 -8.27 -5.63
CA LYS A 385 28.91 -9.47 -5.97
C LYS A 385 27.42 -9.16 -6.17
N ILE A 386 26.86 -8.35 -5.27
CA ILE A 386 25.47 -7.92 -5.39
C ILE A 386 25.27 -7.06 -6.64
N LYS A 387 26.20 -6.16 -6.96
CA LYS A 387 26.11 -5.33 -8.19
C LYS A 387 26.04 -6.19 -9.44
N GLU A 388 26.88 -7.21 -9.57
CA GLU A 388 26.86 -8.12 -10.72
C GLU A 388 25.53 -8.88 -10.81
N LYS A 389 25.03 -9.41 -9.69
CA LYS A 389 23.72 -10.10 -9.63
C LYS A 389 22.58 -9.16 -10.05
N VAL A 390 22.58 -7.92 -9.55
CA VAL A 390 21.56 -6.92 -9.89
C VAL A 390 21.57 -6.61 -11.37
N TYR A 391 22.74 -6.31 -11.97
CA TYR A 391 22.82 -6.03 -13.42
C TYR A 391 22.31 -7.19 -14.25
N LYS A 392 22.71 -8.42 -13.92
CA LYS A 392 22.28 -9.62 -14.64
C LYS A 392 20.75 -9.83 -14.49
N GLN A 393 20.27 -9.94 -13.26
CA GLN A 393 18.86 -10.28 -13.02
C GLN A 393 17.92 -9.16 -13.47
N TYR A 394 18.29 -7.88 -13.32
CA TYR A 394 17.46 -6.77 -13.80
C TYR A 394 17.37 -6.74 -15.34
N ASN A 395 18.47 -7.05 -16.03
CA ASN A 395 18.43 -7.16 -17.49
C ASN A 395 17.46 -8.29 -17.92
N GLU A 396 17.50 -9.45 -17.25
CA GLU A 396 16.62 -10.57 -17.50
C GLU A 396 15.15 -10.23 -17.20
N ILE A 397 14.87 -9.70 -16.01
CA ILE A 397 13.50 -9.33 -15.55
C ILE A 397 12.90 -8.28 -16.49
N VAL A 398 13.60 -7.18 -16.73
CA VAL A 398 13.06 -6.09 -17.54
C VAL A 398 12.79 -6.55 -18.98
N LYS A 399 13.66 -7.35 -19.57
CA LYS A 399 13.43 -7.92 -20.91
C LYS A 399 12.20 -8.83 -20.97
N SER A 400 11.97 -9.64 -19.93
CA SER A 400 10.84 -10.58 -19.93
C SER A 400 9.47 -9.88 -19.90
N ILE A 401 9.35 -8.71 -19.27
CA ILE A 401 8.05 -8.05 -19.04
C ILE A 401 7.87 -6.66 -19.69
N ARG A 402 8.92 -6.06 -20.25
CA ARG A 402 8.91 -4.68 -20.80
C ARG A 402 7.94 -4.44 -21.97
N HIS A 403 7.40 -5.49 -22.55
CA HIS A 403 6.46 -5.40 -23.66
C HIS A 403 5.03 -5.12 -23.25
N HIS A 404 4.71 -5.27 -21.93
CA HIS A 404 3.40 -4.98 -21.40
C HIS A 404 3.12 -3.48 -21.37
N CYS A 405 1.99 -3.07 -21.96
CA CYS A 405 1.64 -1.66 -22.07
C CYS A 405 1.12 -1.08 -20.74
N SER A 406 0.66 -1.91 -19.81
CA SER A 406 0.26 -1.51 -18.46
C SER A 406 1.42 -1.02 -17.59
N ILE A 407 2.66 -1.49 -17.84
CA ILE A 407 3.82 -1.08 -17.04
C ILE A 407 4.26 0.32 -17.46
N ILE A 408 4.02 1.31 -16.60
CA ILE A 408 4.32 2.71 -16.88
C ILE A 408 5.40 3.31 -15.99
N ILE A 409 5.66 2.72 -14.83
CA ILE A 409 6.65 3.20 -13.86
C ILE A 409 7.55 2.05 -13.42
N TRP A 410 8.85 2.36 -13.26
CA TRP A 410 9.85 1.45 -12.75
C TRP A 410 10.63 2.09 -11.61
N THR A 411 10.83 1.37 -10.50
CA THR A 411 11.80 1.74 -9.47
C THR A 411 12.82 0.64 -9.29
N LEU A 412 14.10 1.04 -9.12
CA LEU A 412 15.24 0.12 -9.18
C LEU A 412 15.63 -0.42 -7.81
N GLY A 413 14.97 0.02 -6.78
CA GLY A 413 15.12 -0.39 -5.40
C GLY A 413 14.19 0.41 -4.51
N CYS A 414 14.12 0.02 -3.24
CA CYS A 414 13.24 0.62 -2.26
C CYS A 414 14.01 0.94 -0.98
N GLU A 415 13.81 2.17 -0.47
CA GLU A 415 14.33 2.64 0.81
C GLU A 415 15.84 2.40 1.01
N LEU A 416 16.61 2.49 -0.06
CA LEU A 416 18.07 2.43 0.00
C LEU A 416 18.59 3.62 0.80
N ASP A 417 19.53 3.39 1.67
CA ASP A 417 20.07 4.40 2.56
C ASP A 417 21.10 5.33 1.88
N GLU A 418 21.59 6.30 2.64
CA GLU A 418 22.56 7.29 2.19
C GLU A 418 23.94 6.69 1.79
N THR A 419 24.20 5.42 2.14
CA THR A 419 25.45 4.73 1.78
C THR A 419 25.39 4.07 0.40
N ALA A 420 24.23 4.11 -0.28
CA ALA A 420 24.07 3.54 -1.60
C ALA A 420 25.07 4.16 -2.61
N ASP A 421 25.72 3.29 -3.39
CA ASP A 421 26.72 3.70 -4.38
C ASP A 421 26.08 4.46 -5.53
N TYR A 422 26.30 5.78 -5.60
CA TYR A 422 25.74 6.65 -6.65
C TYR A 422 26.10 6.17 -8.06
N GLN A 423 27.37 5.77 -8.30
CA GLN A 423 27.81 5.34 -9.63
C GLN A 423 27.11 4.05 -10.06
N PHE A 424 26.93 3.13 -9.14
CA PHE A 424 26.16 1.90 -9.37
C PHE A 424 24.73 2.20 -9.76
N LEU A 425 24.04 3.04 -8.98
CA LEU A 425 22.62 3.38 -9.25
C LEU A 425 22.47 4.19 -10.54
N ASN A 426 23.41 5.08 -10.86
CA ASN A 426 23.42 5.80 -12.13
C ASN A 426 23.60 4.86 -13.34
N ASN A 427 24.51 3.91 -13.24
CA ASN A 427 24.72 2.91 -14.29
C ASN A 427 23.46 2.01 -14.44
N LEU A 428 22.87 1.60 -13.34
CA LEU A 428 21.65 0.79 -13.32
C LEU A 428 20.47 1.55 -13.96
N TYR A 429 20.30 2.83 -13.60
CA TYR A 429 19.28 3.69 -14.20
C TYR A 429 19.47 3.78 -15.73
N ASN A 430 20.69 4.04 -16.19
CA ASN A 430 20.97 4.15 -17.63
C ASN A 430 20.74 2.83 -18.35
N MET A 431 21.08 1.69 -17.74
CA MET A 431 20.80 0.36 -18.28
C MET A 431 19.30 0.15 -18.47
N VAL A 432 18.51 0.35 -17.42
CA VAL A 432 17.07 0.12 -17.47
C VAL A 432 16.38 1.14 -18.39
N LYS A 433 16.81 2.41 -18.39
CA LYS A 433 16.31 3.44 -19.33
C LYS A 433 16.58 3.07 -20.79
N GLY A 434 17.67 2.36 -21.04
CA GLY A 434 17.95 1.80 -22.37
C GLY A 434 17.04 0.62 -22.76
N LEU A 435 16.46 -0.07 -21.78
CA LEU A 435 15.62 -1.26 -21.99
C LEU A 435 14.13 -0.96 -22.10
N THR A 436 13.62 0.05 -21.42
CA THR A 436 12.18 0.37 -21.34
C THR A 436 11.91 1.83 -21.71
N ASP A 437 10.65 2.18 -21.92
CA ASP A 437 10.15 3.52 -22.22
C ASP A 437 9.24 4.11 -21.12
N GLY A 438 9.07 3.42 -19.99
CA GLY A 438 8.38 3.92 -18.81
C GLY A 438 9.14 5.02 -18.06
N LEU A 439 8.49 5.63 -17.07
CA LEU A 439 9.12 6.53 -16.12
C LEU A 439 9.97 5.72 -15.14
N ILE A 440 11.16 6.21 -14.84
CA ILE A 440 12.13 5.49 -14.01
C ILE A 440 12.58 6.35 -12.85
N ARG A 441 12.71 5.72 -11.70
CA ARG A 441 13.42 6.24 -10.54
C ARG A 441 14.37 5.19 -9.98
N ASP A 442 15.53 5.61 -9.56
CA ASP A 442 16.58 4.75 -9.02
C ASP A 442 16.27 4.17 -7.64
N ASN A 443 15.49 4.85 -6.82
CA ASN A 443 15.12 4.42 -5.49
C ASN A 443 13.73 4.95 -5.10
N SER A 444 12.86 4.07 -4.64
CA SER A 444 11.57 4.43 -4.07
C SER A 444 11.73 4.80 -2.59
N GLY A 445 10.93 5.76 -2.11
CA GLY A 445 10.77 6.05 -0.69
C GLY A 445 11.41 7.35 -0.24
N SER A 446 12.70 7.45 -0.16
CA SER A 446 13.36 8.64 0.36
C SER A 446 14.34 9.25 -0.63
N GLY A 447 14.48 10.56 -0.58
CA GLY A 447 15.59 11.24 -1.25
C GLY A 447 16.89 11.13 -0.48
N GLU A 448 17.00 10.21 0.46
CA GLU A 448 18.13 10.11 1.40
C GLU A 448 19.31 9.31 0.85
N CYS A 449 19.10 8.49 -0.18
CA CYS A 449 20.23 8.01 -0.99
C CYS A 449 21.13 9.17 -1.38
N TYR A 450 22.41 8.95 -1.37
CA TYR A 450 23.42 9.97 -1.74
C TYR A 450 23.47 11.18 -0.81
N GLY A 451 23.23 11.04 0.46
CA GLY A 451 23.25 12.13 1.44
C GLY A 451 22.09 13.12 1.27
N GLY A 452 20.93 12.65 0.82
CA GLY A 452 19.74 13.46 0.64
C GLY A 452 19.68 14.26 -0.66
N LEU A 453 20.65 14.09 -1.56
CA LEU A 453 20.66 14.75 -2.86
C LEU A 453 19.63 14.10 -3.77
N LEU A 454 18.67 14.92 -4.23
CA LEU A 454 17.79 14.54 -5.32
C LEU A 454 18.57 14.43 -6.59
N ASN A 455 18.60 13.25 -7.11
CA ASN A 455 19.44 12.98 -8.23
C ASN A 455 18.80 13.37 -9.56
N GLU A 456 19.65 13.49 -10.56
CA GLU A 456 19.24 13.70 -11.95
C GLU A 456 18.67 12.42 -12.58
N ASN A 457 18.88 11.26 -11.95
CA ASN A 457 18.51 9.94 -12.43
C ASN A 457 17.10 9.52 -11.96
N ALA A 458 16.15 10.44 -12.04
CA ALA A 458 14.76 10.20 -11.70
C ALA A 458 13.85 11.04 -12.60
N ASP A 459 12.84 10.39 -13.17
CA ASP A 459 11.81 11.06 -13.95
C ASP A 459 10.74 11.71 -13.06
N PHE A 460 10.63 11.31 -11.78
CA PHE A 460 9.68 11.81 -10.79
C PHE A 460 10.28 11.78 -9.38
N TYR A 461 9.65 12.49 -8.44
CA TYR A 461 9.98 12.43 -7.01
C TYR A 461 9.07 11.42 -6.33
N ASP A 462 9.62 10.66 -5.38
CA ASP A 462 8.90 9.64 -4.65
C ASP A 462 9.29 9.65 -3.18
N TYR A 463 8.26 9.61 -2.30
CA TYR A 463 8.44 9.61 -0.86
C TYR A 463 7.48 8.65 -0.17
N HIS A 464 7.95 8.05 0.92
CA HIS A 464 7.16 7.22 1.82
C HIS A 464 6.82 8.03 3.07
N PHE A 465 5.57 8.46 3.19
CA PHE A 465 5.12 9.26 4.32
C PHE A 465 4.06 8.56 5.14
N TYR A 466 4.51 8.09 6.29
CA TYR A 466 3.71 7.47 7.31
C TYR A 466 3.62 8.40 8.51
N THR A 467 2.65 9.30 8.55
CA THR A 467 2.48 10.26 9.63
C THR A 467 1.02 10.42 10.04
N ASP A 468 0.78 10.96 11.23
CA ASP A 468 -0.56 11.22 11.71
C ASP A 468 -1.19 12.43 11.00
N PRO A 469 -2.53 12.46 10.78
CA PRO A 469 -3.25 13.47 10.01
C PRO A 469 -2.93 14.93 10.39
N PRO A 470 -2.76 15.28 11.68
CA PRO A 470 -2.47 16.68 12.05
C PRO A 470 -1.16 17.23 11.49
N PHE A 471 -0.22 16.36 11.10
CA PHE A 471 1.09 16.75 10.57
C PHE A 471 1.14 16.76 9.03
N TYR A 472 0.16 16.15 8.34
CA TYR A 472 0.20 16.02 6.88
C TYR A 472 0.20 17.37 6.16
N LYS A 473 -0.62 18.33 6.59
CA LYS A 473 -0.68 19.64 5.92
C LYS A 473 0.67 20.34 5.94
N ASP A 474 1.36 20.38 7.07
CA ASP A 474 2.67 21.02 7.18
C ASP A 474 3.72 20.32 6.33
N LEU A 475 3.64 18.98 6.28
CA LEU A 475 4.49 18.17 5.45
C LEU A 475 4.28 18.52 3.98
N LEU A 476 3.02 18.50 3.49
CA LEU A 476 2.68 18.82 2.11
C LEU A 476 3.04 20.28 1.75
N ASP A 477 2.81 21.23 2.64
CA ASP A 477 3.21 22.64 2.46
C ASP A 477 4.75 22.76 2.31
N SER A 478 5.53 21.99 3.05
CA SER A 478 6.99 21.97 2.94
C SER A 478 7.48 21.46 1.58
N PHE A 479 6.75 20.54 0.96
CA PHE A 479 7.03 20.05 -0.39
C PHE A 479 6.51 21.00 -1.46
N ALA A 480 5.37 21.65 -1.28
CA ALA A 480 4.84 22.63 -2.22
C ALA A 480 5.78 23.83 -2.39
N ALA A 481 6.50 24.21 -1.33
CA ALA A 481 7.47 25.31 -1.33
C ALA A 481 8.84 24.98 -1.96
N GLN A 482 8.93 23.97 -2.80
CA GLN A 482 10.22 23.46 -3.28
C GLN A 482 10.91 24.37 -4.31
N TRP A 483 12.21 24.47 -4.17
CA TRP A 483 13.16 25.07 -5.12
C TRP A 483 13.65 24.12 -6.22
N ARG A 484 13.20 22.86 -6.19
CA ARG A 484 13.63 21.79 -7.08
C ARG A 484 13.08 21.94 -8.48
N LYS A 485 13.75 21.31 -9.49
CA LYS A 485 13.22 21.22 -10.83
C LYS A 485 11.82 20.60 -10.80
N GLU A 486 10.88 21.18 -11.51
CA GLU A 486 9.51 20.67 -11.58
C GLU A 486 9.49 19.28 -12.22
N LYS A 487 8.95 18.31 -11.50
CA LYS A 487 8.72 16.92 -11.91
C LYS A 487 7.47 16.42 -11.18
N PRO A 488 6.85 15.31 -11.63
CA PRO A 488 5.78 14.67 -10.87
C PRO A 488 6.21 14.30 -9.45
N TRP A 489 5.32 14.50 -8.49
CA TRP A 489 5.47 14.06 -7.10
C TRP A 489 4.53 12.92 -6.83
N LEU A 490 5.08 11.79 -6.41
CA LEU A 490 4.34 10.62 -6.02
C LEU A 490 4.64 10.27 -4.55
N PHE A 491 3.64 9.74 -3.87
CA PHE A 491 3.84 9.03 -2.62
C PHE A 491 3.78 7.54 -2.92
N GLY A 492 4.96 6.93 -3.12
CA GLY A 492 5.09 5.52 -3.52
C GLY A 492 4.67 4.54 -2.44
N GLU A 493 4.63 5.02 -1.18
CA GLU A 493 4.01 4.35 -0.05
C GLU A 493 3.49 5.38 0.92
N PHE A 494 2.22 5.25 1.32
CA PHE A 494 1.66 6.17 2.27
C PHE A 494 0.28 5.71 2.77
N CYS A 495 -0.24 6.39 3.80
CA CYS A 495 -1.62 6.24 4.24
C CYS A 495 -1.97 4.83 4.72
N ASP A 496 -1.03 4.15 5.39
CA ASP A 496 -1.33 2.91 6.11
C ASP A 496 -2.24 3.20 7.30
N SER A 497 -3.18 2.33 7.55
CA SER A 497 -4.04 2.40 8.74
C SER A 497 -4.47 0.99 9.13
N ASP A 498 -3.87 0.48 10.18
CA ASP A 498 -4.14 -0.86 10.65
C ASP A 498 -5.56 -1.02 11.19
N THR A 499 -6.13 -2.17 10.92
CA THR A 499 -7.42 -2.61 11.43
C THR A 499 -7.24 -3.79 12.38
N ILE A 500 -8.21 -4.04 13.21
CA ILE A 500 -8.21 -5.22 14.07
C ILE A 500 -8.53 -6.44 13.22
N ARG A 501 -7.65 -7.45 13.28
CA ARG A 501 -7.82 -8.70 12.54
C ARG A 501 -8.96 -9.54 13.13
N ASP A 502 -9.81 -10.11 12.27
CA ASP A 502 -10.88 -11.02 12.70
C ASP A 502 -10.34 -12.44 12.95
N ILE A 503 -9.64 -12.58 14.08
CA ILE A 503 -9.00 -13.84 14.49
C ILE A 503 -10.04 -14.95 14.68
N LYS A 504 -11.24 -14.62 15.15
CA LYS A 504 -12.31 -15.59 15.34
C LYS A 504 -12.73 -16.21 14.01
N ARG A 505 -12.95 -15.39 13.00
CA ARG A 505 -13.30 -15.84 11.66
C ARG A 505 -12.17 -16.66 11.02
N LEU A 506 -10.91 -16.29 11.26
CA LEU A 506 -9.78 -17.09 10.78
C LEU A 506 -9.81 -18.50 11.35
N ILE A 507 -10.03 -18.64 12.65
CA ILE A 507 -10.16 -19.97 13.29
C ILE A 507 -11.38 -20.74 12.74
N GLU A 508 -12.50 -20.06 12.52
CA GLU A 508 -13.71 -20.68 11.95
C GLU A 508 -13.49 -21.21 10.52
N VAL A 509 -12.73 -20.48 9.70
CA VAL A 509 -12.48 -20.84 8.29
C VAL A 509 -11.40 -21.93 8.18
N TYR A 510 -10.28 -21.79 8.89
CA TYR A 510 -9.13 -22.70 8.76
C TYR A 510 -9.13 -23.85 9.77
N GLY A 511 -10.07 -23.86 10.74
CA GLY A 511 -10.13 -24.84 11.84
C GLY A 511 -9.18 -24.52 13.00
N GLU A 512 -8.10 -23.83 12.73
CA GLU A 512 -7.12 -23.33 13.70
C GLU A 512 -6.51 -22.01 13.17
N LEU A 513 -5.68 -21.34 13.97
CA LEU A 513 -4.94 -20.18 13.48
C LEU A 513 -3.93 -20.60 12.42
N PRO A 514 -3.96 -20.00 11.22
CA PRO A 514 -3.00 -20.32 10.17
C PRO A 514 -1.56 -20.10 10.62
N TRP A 515 -0.65 -20.99 10.23
CA TRP A 515 0.76 -20.91 10.60
C TRP A 515 1.42 -19.60 10.19
N TRP A 516 0.99 -18.99 9.08
CA TRP A 516 1.56 -17.75 8.55
C TRP A 516 1.24 -16.50 9.40
N ILE A 517 0.28 -16.57 10.31
CA ILE A 517 0.01 -15.53 11.31
C ILE A 517 1.16 -15.38 12.32
N PHE A 518 2.02 -16.39 12.44
CA PHE A 518 3.14 -16.42 13.37
C PHE A 518 4.48 -16.55 12.65
N PRO A 519 4.86 -15.62 11.77
CA PRO A 519 6.14 -15.73 11.07
C PRO A 519 7.29 -15.71 12.06
N LYS A 520 8.10 -16.75 12.07
CA LYS A 520 9.29 -16.86 12.92
C LYS A 520 10.53 -16.44 12.13
N GLY A 521 10.76 -15.14 12.07
CA GLY A 521 12.11 -14.63 12.03
C GLY A 521 12.97 -14.88 10.80
N PHE A 522 12.47 -14.69 9.57
CA PHE A 522 13.33 -14.62 8.39
C PHE A 522 13.72 -13.19 8.01
N GLY A 523 12.85 -12.23 8.20
CA GLY A 523 13.10 -10.83 7.88
C GLY A 523 13.40 -9.94 9.08
N ILE A 524 13.01 -8.67 8.98
CA ILE A 524 13.03 -7.70 10.08
C ILE A 524 12.06 -8.23 11.15
N ASN A 525 12.52 -8.28 12.40
CA ASN A 525 11.68 -8.73 13.52
C ASN A 525 10.52 -7.74 13.76
N TRP A 526 9.42 -7.95 13.08
CA TRP A 526 8.17 -7.32 13.42
C TRP A 526 7.63 -8.00 14.68
N ASN A 527 7.62 -7.28 15.81
CA ASN A 527 7.19 -7.79 17.12
C ASN A 527 5.66 -7.94 17.20
N ILE A 528 5.02 -8.44 16.17
CA ILE A 528 3.58 -8.72 16.18
C ILE A 528 3.39 -10.16 16.63
N SER A 529 2.74 -10.36 17.77
CA SER A 529 2.41 -11.68 18.31
C SER A 529 0.90 -11.81 18.47
N TYR A 530 0.25 -12.47 17.52
CA TYR A 530 -1.20 -12.72 17.60
C TYR A 530 -1.60 -13.61 18.78
N HIS A 531 -0.71 -14.45 19.31
CA HIS A 531 -0.94 -15.15 20.58
C HIS A 531 -1.12 -14.17 21.73
N ARG A 532 -0.26 -13.17 21.83
CA ARG A 532 -0.42 -12.11 22.84
C ARG A 532 -1.68 -11.29 22.63
N GLN A 533 -2.11 -11.10 21.37
CA GLN A 533 -3.39 -10.45 21.10
C GLN A 533 -4.55 -11.23 21.69
N ILE A 534 -4.60 -12.56 21.50
CA ILE A 534 -5.65 -13.41 22.07
C ILE A 534 -5.63 -13.34 23.59
N GLU A 535 -4.47 -13.49 24.21
CA GLU A 535 -4.30 -13.35 25.66
C GLU A 535 -4.78 -12.00 26.18
N LYS A 536 -4.48 -10.91 25.47
CA LYS A 536 -4.90 -9.55 25.82
C LYS A 536 -6.41 -9.31 25.61
N ILE A 537 -6.98 -9.88 24.55
CA ILE A 537 -8.43 -9.84 24.31
C ILE A 537 -9.15 -10.51 25.49
N GLU A 538 -8.70 -11.68 25.92
CA GLU A 538 -9.29 -12.42 27.02
C GLU A 538 -9.08 -11.71 28.36
N SER A 539 -7.86 -11.34 28.72
CA SER A 539 -7.51 -10.67 29.98
C SER A 539 -8.20 -9.32 30.17
N ASN A 540 -8.45 -8.60 29.06
CA ASN A 540 -9.15 -7.31 29.06
C ASN A 540 -10.68 -7.46 28.91
N ASN A 541 -11.22 -8.70 28.91
CA ASN A 541 -12.64 -8.99 28.70
C ASN A 541 -13.22 -8.36 27.42
N LEU A 542 -12.47 -8.41 26.31
CA LEU A 542 -12.85 -7.83 25.02
C LEU A 542 -13.43 -8.87 24.03
N SER A 543 -13.46 -10.16 24.38
CA SER A 543 -13.88 -11.25 23.49
C SER A 543 -15.28 -11.05 22.90
N ASP A 544 -16.24 -10.62 23.72
CA ASP A 544 -17.61 -10.36 23.26
C ASP A 544 -17.72 -9.07 22.40
N LYS A 545 -16.77 -8.15 22.56
CA LYS A 545 -16.72 -6.89 21.83
C LYS A 545 -15.95 -7.01 20.50
N LEU A 546 -15.24 -8.11 20.25
CA LEU A 546 -14.31 -8.24 19.13
C LEU A 546 -14.95 -7.93 17.76
N PRO A 547 -16.14 -8.44 17.38
CA PRO A 547 -16.75 -8.11 16.09
C PRO A 547 -17.02 -6.60 15.93
N TYR A 548 -17.42 -5.96 17.04
CA TYR A 548 -17.62 -4.51 17.07
C TYR A 548 -16.31 -3.75 16.92
N LEU A 549 -15.23 -4.18 17.59
CA LEU A 549 -13.90 -3.56 17.51
C LEU A 549 -13.30 -3.70 16.12
N VAL A 550 -13.46 -4.87 15.48
CA VAL A 550 -13.06 -5.09 14.07
C VAL A 550 -13.74 -4.06 13.17
N LYS A 551 -15.09 -3.96 13.25
CA LYS A 551 -15.83 -2.99 12.44
C LYS A 551 -15.41 -1.56 12.73
N SER A 552 -15.27 -1.17 13.99
CA SER A 552 -14.88 0.20 14.37
C SER A 552 -13.49 0.57 13.86
N SER A 553 -12.56 -0.38 13.85
CA SER A 553 -11.21 -0.12 13.31
C SER A 553 -11.23 0.06 11.79
N ILE A 554 -12.09 -0.68 11.08
CA ILE A 554 -12.32 -0.51 9.64
C ILE A 554 -12.92 0.87 9.36
N ASP A 555 -13.99 1.24 10.05
CA ASP A 555 -14.66 2.54 9.90
C ASP A 555 -13.68 3.70 10.17
N LYS A 556 -12.88 3.60 11.24
CA LYS A 556 -11.84 4.58 11.56
C LYS A 556 -10.76 4.67 10.47
N SER A 557 -10.31 3.54 9.92
CA SER A 557 -9.28 3.54 8.88
C SER A 557 -9.76 4.20 7.59
N LEU A 558 -11.05 4.08 7.25
CA LEU A 558 -11.66 4.79 6.13
C LEU A 558 -11.66 6.31 6.36
N VAL A 559 -12.07 6.75 7.56
CA VAL A 559 -12.06 8.16 7.96
C VAL A 559 -10.66 8.77 7.86
N TYR A 560 -9.65 8.04 8.34
CA TYR A 560 -8.26 8.44 8.25
C TYR A 560 -7.79 8.59 6.80
N ARG A 561 -8.03 7.55 5.98
CA ARG A 561 -7.62 7.55 4.56
C ARG A 561 -8.27 8.67 3.79
N LYS A 562 -9.58 8.84 3.94
CA LYS A 562 -10.32 9.92 3.28
C LYS A 562 -9.69 11.28 3.56
N LEU A 563 -9.39 11.58 4.82
CA LEU A 563 -8.78 12.85 5.22
C LEU A 563 -7.41 13.07 4.56
N VAL A 564 -6.56 12.05 4.55
CA VAL A 564 -5.20 12.15 4.01
C VAL A 564 -5.20 12.26 2.48
N LEU A 565 -6.04 11.47 1.81
CA LEU A 565 -6.19 11.51 0.36
C LEU A 565 -6.75 12.86 -0.13
N GLU A 566 -7.73 13.41 0.57
CA GLU A 566 -8.26 14.75 0.27
C GLU A 566 -7.20 15.84 0.36
N LEU A 567 -6.35 15.78 1.39
CA LEU A 567 -5.25 16.71 1.53
C LEU A 567 -4.27 16.61 0.35
N ALA A 568 -3.88 15.40 -0.05
CA ALA A 568 -2.98 15.20 -1.20
C ALA A 568 -3.56 15.75 -2.50
N ARG A 569 -4.88 15.60 -2.72
CA ARG A 569 -5.59 16.08 -3.92
C ARG A 569 -5.69 17.62 -4.02
N GLN A 570 -5.34 18.37 -2.97
CA GLN A 570 -5.38 19.85 -2.97
C GLN A 570 -4.08 20.50 -3.51
N TYR A 571 -3.05 19.71 -3.81
CA TYR A 571 -1.76 20.22 -4.25
C TYR A 571 -1.51 19.93 -5.73
N LYS A 572 -1.31 20.99 -6.53
CA LYS A 572 -1.11 20.90 -7.98
C LYS A 572 0.17 20.19 -8.42
N ASN A 573 1.16 20.12 -7.55
CA ASN A 573 2.44 19.45 -7.83
C ASN A 573 2.47 17.97 -7.40
N ILE A 574 1.44 17.48 -6.72
CA ILE A 574 1.29 16.08 -6.38
C ILE A 574 0.55 15.37 -7.52
N SER A 575 1.19 14.38 -8.11
CA SER A 575 0.70 13.67 -9.30
C SER A 575 0.04 12.34 -8.95
N GLY A 576 0.06 11.97 -7.68
CA GLY A 576 -0.58 10.75 -7.22
C GLY A 576 0.01 10.17 -5.94
N TYR A 577 -0.57 9.05 -5.59
CA TYR A 577 -0.24 8.29 -4.39
C TYR A 577 -0.41 6.78 -4.61
N VAL A 578 0.24 6.01 -3.74
CA VAL A 578 0.08 4.55 -3.62
C VAL A 578 -0.24 4.23 -2.16
N ILE A 579 -1.46 3.75 -1.90
CA ILE A 579 -1.90 3.39 -0.55
C ILE A 579 -1.23 2.09 -0.12
N THR A 580 -0.70 2.05 1.09
CA THR A 580 -0.15 0.84 1.69
C THR A 580 -1.21 0.18 2.59
N GLY A 581 -1.81 -0.96 2.25
CA GLY A 581 -1.54 -1.82 1.09
C GLY A 581 -2.82 -2.42 0.53
N MET A 582 -2.65 -3.28 -0.47
CA MET A 582 -3.77 -3.94 -1.13
C MET A 582 -4.46 -4.97 -0.24
N ARG A 583 -3.71 -5.86 0.37
CA ARG A 583 -4.20 -6.99 1.16
C ARG A 583 -3.59 -6.99 2.56
N ASP A 584 -4.34 -7.48 3.55
CA ASP A 584 -3.78 -7.81 4.86
C ASP A 584 -2.68 -8.86 4.72
N THR A 585 -1.64 -8.69 5.51
CA THR A 585 -0.45 -9.54 5.52
C THR A 585 -0.18 -10.05 6.93
N PRO A 586 0.68 -11.04 7.12
CA PRO A 586 1.07 -11.49 8.45
C PRO A 586 1.58 -10.39 9.38
N ILE A 587 2.18 -9.33 8.83
CA ILE A 587 2.80 -8.24 9.62
C ILE A 587 1.95 -6.98 9.72
N ALA A 588 0.94 -6.80 8.86
CA ALA A 588 0.14 -5.57 8.81
C ALA A 588 -1.31 -5.87 8.41
N THR A 589 -2.24 -5.15 9.01
CA THR A 589 -3.68 -5.21 8.72
C THR A 589 -4.18 -3.93 8.06
N SER A 590 -3.30 -3.25 7.35
CA SER A 590 -3.60 -2.02 6.62
C SER A 590 -4.13 -2.26 5.20
N GLY A 591 -4.35 -3.50 4.80
CA GLY A 591 -4.94 -3.85 3.51
C GLY A 591 -6.34 -3.28 3.33
N ILE A 592 -6.71 -2.94 2.07
CA ILE A 592 -8.12 -2.69 1.74
C ILE A 592 -8.90 -3.98 1.54
N PHE A 593 -8.21 -5.07 1.15
CA PHE A 593 -8.72 -6.43 1.24
C PHE A 593 -8.30 -7.07 2.55
N ASN A 594 -9.21 -7.79 3.17
CA ASN A 594 -8.93 -8.60 4.36
C ASN A 594 -8.21 -9.91 3.99
N ASP A 595 -7.93 -10.76 4.98
CA ASP A 595 -7.28 -12.08 4.79
C ASP A 595 -8.06 -13.04 3.87
N PHE A 596 -9.36 -12.79 3.65
CA PHE A 596 -10.24 -13.60 2.81
C PHE A 596 -10.40 -13.07 1.38
N GLY A 597 -9.69 -11.99 1.00
CA GLY A 597 -9.83 -11.34 -0.31
C GLY A 597 -11.11 -10.52 -0.47
N GLU A 598 -11.74 -10.12 0.64
CA GLU A 598 -12.95 -9.29 0.63
C GLU A 598 -12.55 -7.82 0.87
N LEU A 599 -13.18 -6.89 0.16
CA LEU A 599 -13.02 -5.46 0.45
C LEU A 599 -13.56 -5.14 1.85
N LYS A 600 -12.79 -4.37 2.63
CA LYS A 600 -13.18 -3.90 3.96
C LYS A 600 -14.20 -2.77 3.92
N TYR A 601 -14.31 -2.08 2.79
CA TYR A 601 -15.16 -0.90 2.59
C TYR A 601 -16.08 -1.09 1.38
N GLU A 602 -17.22 -0.40 1.41
CA GLU A 602 -18.02 -0.23 0.21
C GLU A 602 -17.23 0.62 -0.81
N PRO A 603 -17.07 0.15 -2.06
CA PRO A 603 -16.20 0.81 -3.05
C PRO A 603 -16.51 2.29 -3.26
N TYR A 604 -17.81 2.66 -3.26
CA TYR A 604 -18.21 4.04 -3.50
C TYR A 604 -17.68 5.02 -2.45
N LEU A 605 -17.45 4.58 -1.19
CA LEU A 605 -16.94 5.44 -0.12
C LEU A 605 -15.49 5.88 -0.38
N ILE A 606 -14.69 5.01 -1.01
CA ILE A 606 -13.33 5.36 -1.43
C ILE A 606 -13.39 6.17 -2.73
N ARG A 607 -14.28 5.80 -3.64
CA ARG A 607 -14.41 6.42 -4.96
C ARG A 607 -14.75 7.91 -4.88
N THR A 608 -15.42 8.39 -3.84
CA THR A 608 -15.71 9.83 -3.65
C THR A 608 -14.47 10.71 -3.76
N ILE A 609 -13.30 10.18 -3.38
CA ILE A 609 -12.03 10.90 -3.48
C ILE A 609 -11.04 10.24 -4.45
N ASN A 610 -11.20 8.94 -4.70
CA ASN A 610 -10.32 8.15 -5.53
C ASN A 610 -10.84 8.06 -6.98
N SER A 611 -11.27 9.19 -7.55
CA SER A 611 -11.81 9.34 -8.90
C SER A 611 -10.97 10.31 -9.74
N ASP A 612 -11.19 10.33 -11.06
CA ASP A 612 -10.46 11.24 -11.96
C ASP A 612 -10.76 12.70 -11.62
N THR A 613 -12.03 13.01 -11.37
CA THR A 613 -12.42 14.32 -10.86
C THR A 613 -12.87 14.17 -9.42
N ALA A 614 -12.21 14.87 -8.49
CA ALA A 614 -12.54 14.84 -7.09
C ALA A 614 -12.78 16.24 -6.55
N VAL A 615 -13.82 16.38 -5.72
CA VAL A 615 -14.09 17.61 -4.97
C VAL A 615 -13.60 17.46 -3.53
N THR A 616 -12.88 18.47 -3.05
CA THR A 616 -12.37 18.53 -1.68
C THR A 616 -12.66 19.88 -1.06
N ILE A 617 -12.49 19.97 0.26
CA ILE A 617 -12.63 21.24 0.99
C ILE A 617 -11.26 21.66 1.52
N GLN A 618 -10.90 22.91 1.21
CA GLN A 618 -9.83 23.61 1.88
C GLN A 618 -10.43 24.63 2.85
N TRP A 619 -9.74 24.89 3.95
CA TRP A 619 -10.21 25.77 4.98
C TRP A 619 -9.31 27.01 5.10
N ASP A 620 -9.88 28.15 5.52
CA ASP A 620 -9.14 29.37 5.79
C ASP A 620 -7.87 29.11 6.63
N ASN A 621 -6.77 29.67 6.20
CA ASN A 621 -5.57 29.74 7.00
C ASN A 621 -5.75 30.88 8.02
N ARG A 622 -6.04 30.54 9.28
CA ARG A 622 -6.09 31.53 10.35
C ARG A 622 -4.69 31.80 10.87
N ARG A 623 -4.42 33.09 11.11
CA ARG A 623 -3.16 33.55 11.67
C ARG A 623 -3.41 34.31 12.97
N ARG A 624 -2.48 34.22 13.90
CA ARG A 624 -2.49 34.91 15.15
C ARG A 624 -1.15 35.61 15.35
N TRP A 625 -1.19 36.89 15.75
CA TRP A 625 0.01 37.58 16.16
C TRP A 625 0.40 37.10 17.56
N ILE A 626 1.56 36.49 17.66
CA ILE A 626 2.17 36.05 18.93
C ILE A 626 3.52 36.75 19.05
N ASN A 627 4.05 36.90 20.25
CA ASN A 627 5.38 37.48 20.48
C ASN A 627 6.41 36.84 19.52
N GLY A 628 6.96 37.66 18.63
CA GLY A 628 7.91 37.28 17.61
C GLY A 628 7.32 37.07 16.21
N GLY A 629 6.05 37.37 15.96
CA GLY A 629 5.48 37.48 14.63
C GLY A 629 4.12 36.79 14.41
N ASP A 630 3.70 36.83 13.19
CA ASP A 630 2.47 36.21 12.71
C ASP A 630 2.63 34.68 12.60
N ARG A 631 1.78 33.94 13.31
CA ARG A 631 1.81 32.47 13.38
C ARG A 631 0.54 31.86 12.81
N LEU A 632 0.69 30.77 12.05
CA LEU A 632 -0.43 29.99 11.59
C LEU A 632 -1.10 29.29 12.78
N ILE A 633 -2.40 29.44 12.91
CA ILE A 633 -3.17 28.68 13.90
C ILE A 633 -3.61 27.37 13.28
N ARG A 634 -3.31 26.26 13.94
CA ARG A 634 -3.81 24.94 13.58
C ARG A 634 -5.23 24.76 14.07
N TRP A 635 -6.11 24.98 13.20
CA TRP A 635 -7.52 25.11 13.41
C TRP A 635 -8.23 23.77 13.32
N ASP A 636 -9.15 23.53 14.26
CA ASP A 636 -10.05 22.38 14.18
C ASP A 636 -11.18 22.70 13.19
N ARG A 637 -11.18 22.02 12.07
CA ARG A 637 -12.11 22.21 10.96
C ARG A 637 -13.37 21.33 11.06
N PHE A 638 -13.49 20.53 12.10
CA PHE A 638 -14.56 19.56 12.29
C PHE A 638 -15.51 19.92 13.42
N ASN A 639 -15.09 20.77 14.35
CA ASN A 639 -15.82 21.08 15.57
C ASN A 639 -16.13 22.56 15.65
N TYR A 640 -17.41 22.92 15.80
CA TYR A 640 -17.86 24.30 15.80
C TYR A 640 -18.83 24.57 16.96
N GLN A 641 -18.89 25.79 17.45
CA GLN A 641 -19.98 26.22 18.31
C GLN A 641 -21.24 26.44 17.48
N SER A 642 -22.39 26.11 18.04
CA SER A 642 -23.70 26.32 17.38
C SER A 642 -23.90 27.79 17.00
N GLY A 643 -24.58 28.03 15.89
CA GLY A 643 -24.81 29.36 15.33
C GLY A 643 -23.54 30.08 14.84
N SER A 644 -22.48 29.32 14.49
CA SER A 644 -21.30 29.86 13.80
C SER A 644 -21.47 29.83 12.29
N ILE A 645 -20.66 30.62 11.61
CA ILE A 645 -20.57 30.58 10.13
C ILE A 645 -19.33 29.76 9.78
N ILE A 646 -19.51 28.75 8.95
CA ILE A 646 -18.41 27.97 8.37
C ILE A 646 -18.18 28.40 6.93
N ARG A 647 -16.88 28.45 6.51
CA ARG A 647 -16.46 28.89 5.18
C ARG A 647 -15.59 27.84 4.52
N PRO A 648 -16.19 26.81 3.90
CA PRO A 648 -15.45 25.85 3.10
C PRO A 648 -15.06 26.45 1.76
N HIS A 649 -13.78 26.30 1.36
CA HIS A 649 -13.30 26.58 0.02
C HIS A 649 -13.39 25.28 -0.80
N ILE A 650 -14.16 25.32 -1.86
CA ILE A 650 -14.40 24.16 -2.73
C ILE A 650 -13.25 24.07 -3.73
N VAL A 651 -12.51 22.98 -3.64
CA VAL A 651 -11.37 22.70 -4.52
C VAL A 651 -11.68 21.49 -5.39
N ILE A 652 -11.48 21.63 -6.70
CA ILE A 652 -11.58 20.53 -7.66
C ILE A 652 -10.18 20.13 -8.10
N SER A 653 -9.91 18.83 -8.04
CA SER A 653 -8.77 18.15 -8.65
C SER A 653 -9.29 17.38 -9.86
N HIS A 654 -9.02 17.87 -11.06
CA HIS A 654 -9.61 17.38 -12.30
C HIS A 654 -8.58 16.75 -13.21
N PHE A 655 -8.73 15.45 -13.45
CA PHE A 655 -7.91 14.62 -14.34
C PHE A 655 -8.80 13.75 -15.26
N GLY A 656 -10.08 14.10 -15.39
CA GLY A 656 -10.98 13.52 -16.38
C GLY A 656 -10.62 13.94 -17.80
N LYS A 657 -11.23 13.33 -18.81
CA LYS A 657 -10.91 13.54 -20.22
C LYS A 657 -11.37 14.91 -20.75
N ASP A 658 -12.52 15.37 -20.26
CA ASP A 658 -13.22 16.50 -20.82
C ASP A 658 -12.86 17.81 -20.10
N HIS A 659 -12.93 18.89 -20.84
CA HIS A 659 -12.69 20.24 -20.34
C HIS A 659 -13.98 20.79 -19.73
N ILE A 660 -13.98 21.13 -18.45
CA ILE A 660 -15.14 21.68 -17.76
C ILE A 660 -15.14 23.19 -17.92
N LYS A 661 -16.14 23.75 -18.61
CA LYS A 661 -16.28 25.19 -18.84
C LYS A 661 -17.21 25.85 -17.85
N ASN A 662 -18.29 25.16 -17.48
CA ASN A 662 -19.31 25.67 -16.59
C ASN A 662 -19.67 24.60 -15.58
N ALA A 663 -19.67 24.96 -14.32
CA ALA A 663 -20.06 24.04 -13.25
C ALA A 663 -21.18 24.62 -12.39
N ARG A 664 -21.99 23.74 -11.84
CA ARG A 664 -22.99 24.05 -10.83
C ARG A 664 -22.61 23.30 -9.56
N ILE A 665 -22.41 24.03 -8.47
CA ILE A 665 -22.20 23.46 -7.15
C ILE A 665 -23.55 23.33 -6.48
N LEU A 666 -23.93 22.11 -6.13
CA LEU A 666 -25.08 21.83 -5.28
C LEU A 666 -24.55 21.39 -3.92
N TRP A 667 -25.02 22.01 -2.86
CA TRP A 667 -24.62 21.60 -1.52
C TRP A 667 -25.82 21.46 -0.58
N THR A 668 -25.72 20.53 0.34
CA THR A 668 -26.69 20.29 1.41
C THR A 668 -26.00 20.21 2.76
N LEU A 669 -26.66 20.70 3.79
CA LEU A 669 -26.32 20.47 5.17
C LEU A 669 -27.40 19.59 5.81
N GLU A 670 -27.01 18.41 6.29
CA GLU A 670 -27.93 17.34 6.69
C GLU A 670 -27.78 17.00 8.18
N ASP A 671 -28.91 16.80 8.89
CA ASP A 671 -28.97 16.18 10.21
C ASP A 671 -29.60 14.78 10.05
N GLY A 672 -28.76 13.77 10.02
CA GLY A 672 -29.18 12.41 9.67
C GLY A 672 -29.74 12.33 8.24
N LYS A 673 -31.07 12.24 8.09
CA LYS A 673 -31.75 12.19 6.79
C LYS A 673 -32.42 13.50 6.41
N ASP A 674 -32.49 14.44 7.32
CA ASP A 674 -33.20 15.70 7.13
C ASP A 674 -32.24 16.77 6.61
N ILE A 675 -32.59 17.40 5.50
CA ILE A 675 -31.86 18.55 4.97
C ILE A 675 -32.27 19.76 5.78
N ILE A 676 -31.33 20.41 6.45
CA ILE A 676 -31.55 21.60 7.28
C ILE A 676 -31.18 22.91 6.57
N ASP A 677 -30.30 22.82 5.57
CA ASP A 677 -29.94 23.93 4.70
C ASP A 677 -29.41 23.40 3.37
N GLU A 678 -29.61 24.15 2.29
CA GLU A 678 -29.14 23.79 0.96
C GLU A 678 -28.87 25.02 0.12
N GLY A 679 -28.04 24.89 -0.89
CA GLY A 679 -27.74 26.00 -1.81
C GLY A 679 -27.18 25.52 -3.13
N GLU A 680 -27.17 26.49 -4.05
CA GLU A 680 -26.71 26.28 -5.41
C GLU A 680 -25.88 27.48 -5.85
N GLU A 681 -24.74 27.22 -6.49
CA GLU A 681 -23.91 28.27 -7.10
C GLU A 681 -23.51 27.88 -8.53
N TYR A 682 -23.65 28.82 -9.46
CA TYR A 682 -23.18 28.67 -10.84
C TYR A 682 -21.80 29.33 -10.98
N ILE A 683 -20.89 28.59 -11.56
CA ILE A 683 -19.51 29.02 -11.72
C ILE A 683 -19.08 28.86 -13.16
N GLU A 684 -18.66 29.97 -13.75
CA GLU A 684 -17.90 29.95 -14.98
C GLU A 684 -16.47 29.54 -14.61
N CYS A 685 -16.11 28.31 -14.92
CA CYS A 685 -14.79 27.75 -14.62
C CYS A 685 -14.13 27.27 -15.93
N ASN A 686 -12.79 27.31 -15.95
CA ASN A 686 -12.01 26.86 -17.09
C ASN A 686 -11.04 25.78 -16.59
N LEU A 687 -11.58 24.59 -16.33
CA LEU A 687 -10.82 23.46 -15.76
C LEU A 687 -10.42 22.51 -16.89
N SER A 688 -9.15 22.56 -17.25
CA SER A 688 -8.56 21.56 -18.13
C SER A 688 -8.12 20.32 -17.32
N PRO A 689 -8.04 19.15 -17.94
CA PRO A 689 -7.40 17.99 -17.35
C PRO A 689 -6.00 18.32 -16.80
N GLY A 690 -5.66 17.80 -15.63
CA GLY A 690 -4.39 18.06 -14.94
C GLY A 690 -4.40 19.27 -14.01
N MET A 691 -5.56 19.89 -13.75
CA MET A 691 -5.66 21.09 -12.90
C MET A 691 -6.23 20.79 -11.52
N VAL A 692 -5.71 21.54 -10.55
CA VAL A 692 -6.23 21.61 -9.18
C VAL A 692 -6.52 23.07 -8.86
N ASN A 693 -7.78 23.42 -8.68
CA ASN A 693 -8.22 24.79 -8.50
C ASN A 693 -9.28 24.93 -7.41
N GLU A 694 -9.19 25.99 -6.63
CA GLU A 694 -10.32 26.51 -5.85
C GLU A 694 -11.33 27.14 -6.83
N ILE A 695 -12.60 26.75 -6.72
CA ILE A 695 -13.65 27.22 -7.60
C ILE A 695 -14.70 28.08 -6.89
N ALA A 696 -14.87 27.93 -5.59
CA ALA A 696 -15.82 28.70 -4.80
C ALA A 696 -15.45 28.75 -3.32
N THR A 697 -15.95 29.77 -2.63
CA THR A 697 -16.00 29.80 -1.16
C THR A 697 -17.45 29.95 -0.75
N LEU A 698 -17.97 28.97 0.00
CA LEU A 698 -19.33 28.98 0.49
C LEU A 698 -19.41 29.61 1.89
N GLU A 699 -20.55 30.23 2.23
CA GLU A 699 -20.86 30.65 3.59
C GLU A 699 -22.08 29.88 4.10
N ILE A 700 -21.89 29.08 5.14
CA ILE A 700 -22.92 28.20 5.70
C ILE A 700 -23.20 28.60 7.13
N ASN A 701 -24.45 28.97 7.42
CA ASN A 701 -24.90 29.28 8.77
C ASN A 701 -25.29 27.98 9.48
N THR A 702 -24.61 27.68 10.59
CA THR A 702 -24.96 26.51 11.38
C THR A 702 -26.13 26.79 12.32
N PRO A 703 -27.02 25.81 12.59
CA PRO A 703 -28.14 25.97 13.50
C PRO A 703 -27.68 26.11 14.96
N GLU A 704 -28.55 26.68 15.80
CA GLU A 704 -28.40 26.60 17.26
C GLU A 704 -28.84 25.19 17.72
N VAL A 705 -28.04 24.56 18.56
CA VAL A 705 -28.31 23.22 19.08
C VAL A 705 -28.27 23.18 20.59
N SER A 706 -29.05 22.29 21.21
CA SER A 706 -29.10 22.09 22.67
C SER A 706 -28.15 20.99 23.17
N ASP A 707 -27.77 20.07 22.26
CA ASP A 707 -26.86 18.96 22.53
C ASP A 707 -25.82 18.86 21.41
N ILE A 708 -24.77 18.05 21.61
CA ILE A 708 -23.81 17.79 20.52
C ILE A 708 -24.54 17.20 19.32
N THR A 709 -24.47 17.86 18.20
CA THR A 709 -25.13 17.45 16.97
C THR A 709 -24.12 17.22 15.86
N LYS A 710 -24.15 16.03 15.26
CA LYS A 710 -23.38 15.70 14.06
C LYS A 710 -24.16 16.14 12.83
N LEU A 711 -23.53 16.97 12.00
CA LEU A 711 -24.06 17.36 10.70
C LEU A 711 -23.22 16.77 9.57
N THR A 712 -23.83 16.49 8.44
CA THR A 712 -23.16 16.09 7.21
C THR A 712 -23.28 17.22 6.20
N PHE A 713 -22.16 17.72 5.72
CA PHE A 713 -22.09 18.67 4.62
C PHE A 713 -21.75 17.88 3.35
N ARG A 714 -22.61 17.94 2.35
CA ARG A 714 -22.45 17.25 1.07
C ARG A 714 -22.32 18.26 -0.05
N VAL A 715 -21.42 17.98 -1.01
CA VAL A 715 -21.23 18.79 -2.21
C VAL A 715 -21.26 17.89 -3.42
N LYS A 716 -22.01 18.32 -4.44
CA LYS A 716 -22.01 17.75 -5.78
C LYS A 716 -21.58 18.81 -6.78
N ILE A 717 -20.68 18.44 -7.66
CA ILE A 717 -20.29 19.26 -8.81
C ILE A 717 -20.97 18.70 -10.05
N TYR A 718 -21.75 19.54 -10.66
CA TYR A 718 -22.54 19.22 -11.84
C TYR A 718 -21.93 19.96 -13.04
N ASP A 719 -21.55 19.23 -14.08
CA ASP A 719 -21.16 19.84 -15.36
C ASP A 719 -22.44 20.26 -16.10
N THR A 720 -22.58 21.54 -16.36
CA THR A 720 -23.79 22.07 -16.99
C THR A 720 -23.85 21.80 -18.49
N ASP A 721 -22.74 21.57 -19.15
CA ASP A 721 -22.66 21.28 -20.58
C ASP A 721 -22.97 19.78 -20.84
N LEU A 722 -22.54 18.90 -19.94
CA LEU A 722 -22.78 17.44 -20.01
C LEU A 722 -24.08 17.03 -19.31
N GLU A 723 -24.67 17.88 -18.48
CA GLU A 723 -25.85 17.62 -17.65
C GLU A 723 -25.66 16.42 -16.69
N GLU A 724 -24.46 16.23 -16.13
CA GLU A 724 -24.15 15.12 -15.24
C GLU A 724 -23.35 15.53 -13.98
N VAL A 725 -23.44 14.71 -12.92
CA VAL A 725 -22.62 14.86 -11.71
C VAL A 725 -21.22 14.29 -11.97
N ILE A 726 -20.22 15.17 -12.01
CA ILE A 726 -18.82 14.80 -12.28
C ILE A 726 -17.99 14.53 -11.01
N ALA A 727 -18.42 15.07 -9.86
CA ALA A 727 -17.80 14.79 -8.57
C ALA A 727 -18.80 14.97 -7.44
N GLU A 728 -18.69 14.14 -6.41
CA GLU A 728 -19.48 14.23 -5.19
C GLU A 728 -18.61 13.87 -3.99
N ASN A 729 -18.79 14.60 -2.86
CA ASN A 729 -18.13 14.28 -1.61
C ASN A 729 -18.95 14.78 -0.41
N PHE A 730 -18.60 14.32 0.79
CA PHE A 730 -19.29 14.69 2.02
C PHE A 730 -18.37 14.71 3.22
N TRP A 731 -18.66 15.56 4.21
CA TRP A 731 -17.86 15.75 5.42
C TRP A 731 -18.76 15.85 6.64
N ALA A 732 -18.30 15.28 7.76
CA ALA A 732 -18.97 15.40 9.05
C ALA A 732 -18.44 16.61 9.84
N PHE A 733 -19.34 17.34 10.46
CA PHE A 733 -19.08 18.38 11.44
C PHE A 733 -19.83 18.10 12.73
N TRP A 734 -19.30 18.60 13.83
CA TRP A 734 -19.96 18.53 15.13
C TRP A 734 -20.22 19.93 15.66
N LEU A 735 -21.47 20.19 16.01
CA LEU A 735 -21.89 21.42 16.66
C LEU A 735 -22.01 21.21 18.16
N TYR A 736 -21.47 22.16 18.90
CA TYR A 736 -21.51 22.17 20.35
C TYR A 736 -22.42 23.29 20.85
N PRO A 737 -23.33 23.02 21.84
CA PRO A 737 -24.22 24.04 22.36
C PRO A 737 -23.44 25.14 23.09
N LYS A 738 -23.93 26.36 22.97
CA LYS A 738 -23.39 27.52 23.73
C LYS A 738 -23.66 27.36 25.23
N ILE A 739 -22.63 27.50 26.03
CA ILE A 739 -22.71 27.36 27.47
C ILE A 739 -23.14 28.71 28.07
N SER A 740 -24.28 28.74 28.77
CA SER A 740 -24.84 29.95 29.37
C SER A 740 -23.94 30.57 30.46
N ILE A 741 -23.70 31.89 30.39
CA ILE A 741 -22.69 32.59 31.18
C ILE A 741 -23.05 32.67 32.67
N ASN A 742 -24.30 32.81 33.01
CA ASN A 742 -24.70 33.26 34.37
C ASN A 742 -25.05 32.15 35.36
N LYS A 743 -25.14 30.90 34.89
CA LYS A 743 -25.65 29.77 35.69
C LYS A 743 -24.64 29.17 36.69
N TYR A 744 -23.32 29.41 36.48
CA TYR A 744 -22.27 28.68 37.20
C TYR A 744 -21.36 29.59 38.02
N LYS A 745 -21.64 30.88 38.13
CA LYS A 745 -20.84 31.86 38.90
C LYS A 745 -20.86 31.63 40.41
N GLU A 746 -21.82 30.85 40.93
CA GLU A 746 -21.89 30.45 42.33
C GLU A 746 -20.80 29.45 42.72
N PHE A 747 -20.27 28.66 41.75
CA PHE A 747 -19.27 27.65 42.00
C PHE A 747 -17.84 28.21 41.93
N SER A 748 -17.02 27.89 42.92
CA SER A 748 -15.63 28.32 43.02
C SER A 748 -14.68 27.26 42.48
N VAL A 749 -13.84 27.65 41.52
CA VAL A 749 -12.85 26.80 40.86
C VAL A 749 -11.46 27.34 41.06
N CYS A 750 -10.54 26.53 41.56
CA CYS A 750 -9.13 26.91 41.69
C CYS A 750 -8.36 26.41 40.45
N LEU A 751 -7.66 27.28 39.76
CA LEU A 751 -6.84 26.96 38.59
C LEU A 751 -5.36 27.08 38.92
N ILE A 752 -4.63 25.97 38.82
CA ILE A 752 -3.17 25.85 39.04
C ILE A 752 -2.53 25.34 37.77
N ASP A 753 -2.11 26.28 36.90
CA ASP A 753 -1.54 25.96 35.61
C ASP A 753 -0.04 26.29 35.54
N HIS A 754 0.79 25.33 35.99
CA HIS A 754 2.24 25.46 35.92
C HIS A 754 2.83 25.13 34.53
N CYS A 755 2.06 24.43 33.69
CA CYS A 755 2.48 24.13 32.32
C CYS A 755 2.04 25.19 31.29
N ASN A 756 1.32 26.20 31.74
CA ASN A 756 0.82 27.30 30.88
C ASN A 756 -0.01 26.82 29.67
N ILE A 757 -0.84 25.81 29.88
CA ILE A 757 -1.71 25.28 28.84
C ILE A 757 -3.01 26.08 28.65
N PHE A 758 -3.43 26.87 29.67
CA PHE A 758 -4.67 27.63 29.67
C PHE A 758 -4.40 29.15 29.44
N GLN A 759 -4.09 29.48 28.19
CA GLN A 759 -3.71 30.87 27.84
C GLN A 759 -4.89 31.84 27.74
N ASP A 760 -6.11 31.36 27.48
CA ASP A 760 -7.32 32.16 27.21
C ASP A 760 -8.39 32.04 28.31
N VAL A 761 -7.96 32.00 29.55
CA VAL A 761 -8.87 31.79 30.71
C VAL A 761 -10.07 32.74 30.70
N LYS A 762 -9.87 34.00 30.30
CA LYS A 762 -10.94 35.03 30.32
C LYS A 762 -11.97 34.82 29.23
N ASP A 763 -11.59 34.21 28.12
CA ASP A 763 -12.43 34.03 26.92
C ASP A 763 -13.02 32.63 26.81
N SER A 764 -12.63 31.74 27.70
CA SER A 764 -13.02 30.32 27.71
C SER A 764 -14.09 30.01 28.77
N ILE A 765 -14.41 28.72 28.90
CA ILE A 765 -15.34 28.17 29.87
C ILE A 765 -15.02 28.63 31.30
N PHE A 766 -13.77 28.89 31.65
CA PHE A 766 -13.38 29.33 32.98
C PHE A 766 -14.01 30.66 33.36
N SER A 767 -14.31 31.52 32.40
CA SER A 767 -15.02 32.81 32.63
C SER A 767 -16.43 32.62 33.18
N LYS A 768 -17.00 31.42 33.08
CA LYS A 768 -18.35 31.10 33.56
C LYS A 768 -18.39 30.73 35.04
N PHE A 769 -17.24 30.47 35.67
CA PHE A 769 -17.10 30.10 37.07
C PHE A 769 -16.49 31.23 37.91
N ASN A 770 -16.54 31.11 39.23
CA ASN A 770 -15.82 31.98 40.13
C ASN A 770 -14.40 31.44 40.34
N LEU A 771 -13.42 32.04 39.67
CA LEU A 771 -12.03 31.61 39.76
C LEU A 771 -11.41 32.13 41.06
N THR A 772 -10.73 31.26 41.80
CA THR A 772 -9.99 31.59 43.04
C THR A 772 -8.60 30.91 42.99
N SER A 773 -7.67 31.51 43.74
CA SER A 773 -6.37 30.90 44.04
C SER A 773 -6.33 30.14 45.36
N ASP A 774 -7.43 30.22 46.16
CA ASP A 774 -7.53 29.60 47.47
C ASP A 774 -8.00 28.13 47.37
N ILE A 775 -7.07 27.21 47.49
CA ILE A 775 -7.29 25.76 47.46
C ILE A 775 -8.25 25.31 48.57
N SER A 776 -8.22 25.98 49.73
CA SER A 776 -9.02 25.61 50.91
C SER A 776 -10.51 25.82 50.66
N ASN A 777 -10.87 26.95 50.00
CA ASN A 777 -12.23 27.40 49.79
C ASN A 777 -12.83 27.11 48.41
N CYS A 778 -12.11 26.41 47.54
CA CYS A 778 -12.67 26.04 46.24
C CYS A 778 -13.36 24.65 46.29
N GLU A 779 -14.35 24.49 45.40
CA GLU A 779 -15.12 23.22 45.26
C GLU A 779 -14.38 22.25 44.34
N VAL A 780 -13.73 22.75 43.32
CA VAL A 780 -12.96 21.97 42.34
C VAL A 780 -11.60 22.60 42.08
N ILE A 781 -10.58 21.79 41.98
CA ILE A 781 -9.23 22.20 41.60
C ILE A 781 -8.94 21.65 40.20
N ILE A 782 -8.45 22.55 39.32
CA ILE A 782 -7.90 22.17 38.01
C ILE A 782 -6.41 22.38 38.10
N THR A 783 -5.63 21.36 37.78
CA THR A 783 -4.17 21.45 37.90
C THR A 783 -3.46 20.70 36.79
N THR A 784 -2.31 21.25 36.38
CA THR A 784 -1.36 20.60 35.45
C THR A 784 -0.23 19.87 36.21
N THR A 785 -0.21 19.94 37.54
CA THR A 785 0.79 19.26 38.39
C THR A 785 0.13 18.64 39.62
N LEU A 786 0.61 17.48 40.02
CA LEU A 786 0.26 16.79 41.27
C LEU A 786 1.48 16.74 42.17
N ASN A 787 1.25 16.87 43.49
CA ASN A 787 2.25 16.64 44.52
C ASN A 787 1.59 15.91 45.70
N GLN A 788 2.39 15.48 46.66
CA GLN A 788 1.91 14.71 47.84
C GLN A 788 0.93 15.51 48.70
N GLU A 789 1.09 16.83 48.83
CA GLU A 789 0.21 17.70 49.55
C GLU A 789 -1.20 17.75 48.94
N LEU A 790 -1.27 17.93 47.62
CA LEU A 790 -2.54 17.92 46.89
C LEU A 790 -3.22 16.53 46.94
N ILE A 791 -2.45 15.46 46.86
CA ILE A 791 -2.97 14.11 47.01
C ILE A 791 -3.58 13.89 48.41
N GLY A 792 -2.94 14.45 49.44
CA GLY A 792 -3.50 14.47 50.81
C GLY A 792 -4.85 15.18 50.86
N CYS A 793 -4.96 16.37 50.28
CA CYS A 793 -6.22 17.14 50.22
C CYS A 793 -7.31 16.36 49.45
N ILE A 794 -6.94 15.64 48.39
CA ILE A 794 -7.88 14.79 47.67
C ILE A 794 -8.39 13.64 48.58
N GLY A 795 -7.48 13.00 49.31
CA GLY A 795 -7.85 11.94 50.26
C GLY A 795 -8.86 12.41 51.32
N GLU A 796 -8.83 13.70 51.72
CA GLU A 796 -9.75 14.35 52.62
C GLU A 796 -11.10 14.76 52.01
N GLY A 797 -11.21 14.77 50.68
CA GLY A 797 -12.49 14.99 50.00
C GLY A 797 -12.50 15.99 48.87
N LYS A 798 -11.34 16.61 48.53
CA LYS A 798 -11.25 17.52 47.37
C LYS A 798 -11.45 16.79 46.06
N ARG A 799 -11.95 17.52 45.04
CA ARG A 799 -12.18 17.03 43.69
C ARG A 799 -11.27 17.75 42.71
N VAL A 800 -10.58 17.01 41.91
CA VAL A 800 -9.50 17.52 41.07
C VAL A 800 -9.68 17.06 39.62
N LEU A 801 -9.47 18.01 38.69
CA LEU A 801 -9.13 17.69 37.31
C LEU A 801 -7.62 17.81 37.16
N TYR A 802 -6.95 16.72 36.85
CA TYR A 802 -5.53 16.67 36.59
C TYR A 802 -5.28 16.48 35.10
N ILE A 803 -4.58 17.41 34.45
CA ILE A 803 -4.25 17.36 33.03
C ILE A 803 -2.74 17.19 32.87
N GLN A 804 -2.34 16.09 32.23
CA GLN A 804 -0.94 15.74 32.05
C GLN A 804 -0.69 15.37 30.58
N GLN A 805 -0.08 16.26 29.81
CA GLN A 805 0.18 16.10 28.37
C GLN A 805 1.62 15.65 28.07
N GLY A 806 2.37 15.27 29.06
CA GLY A 806 3.76 14.83 28.97
C GLY A 806 4.21 14.22 30.28
N GLY A 807 5.50 14.23 30.57
CA GLY A 807 6.04 13.78 31.85
C GLY A 807 5.39 14.49 33.05
N GLY A 808 5.06 13.74 34.12
CA GLY A 808 4.39 14.28 35.28
C GLY A 808 4.32 13.27 36.41
N TYR A 809 3.29 13.40 37.27
CA TYR A 809 3.16 12.56 38.46
C TYR A 809 2.80 11.11 38.10
N ILE A 810 1.94 10.91 37.10
CA ILE A 810 1.57 9.60 36.60
C ILE A 810 2.53 9.22 35.47
N PRO A 811 3.16 8.05 35.48
CA PRO A 811 3.92 7.56 34.35
C PRO A 811 3.09 7.53 33.06
N VAL A 812 3.65 8.03 31.98
CA VAL A 812 3.03 8.08 30.65
C VAL A 812 3.94 7.45 29.62
N GLU A 813 3.32 6.95 28.55
CA GLU A 813 4.01 6.47 27.36
C GLU A 813 3.60 7.30 26.14
N ARG A 814 4.49 7.38 25.14
CA ARG A 814 4.17 7.93 23.84
C ARG A 814 3.77 6.81 22.89
N LYS A 815 2.56 6.86 22.38
CA LYS A 815 1.97 5.89 21.45
C LYS A 815 1.17 6.62 20.37
N PRO A 816 1.53 6.50 19.09
CA PRO A 816 0.77 7.09 17.99
C PRO A 816 -0.70 6.64 18.03
N PHE A 817 -1.60 7.49 17.56
CA PHE A 817 -3.01 7.20 17.64
C PHE A 817 -3.66 6.90 16.28
N TRP A 818 -3.54 7.83 15.35
CA TRP A 818 -4.39 7.84 14.16
C TRP A 818 -4.17 6.67 13.20
N ARG A 819 -2.95 6.20 13.07
CA ARG A 819 -2.61 5.11 12.15
C ARG A 819 -2.95 3.73 12.69
N GLU A 820 -2.83 3.53 14.00
CA GLU A 820 -2.74 2.20 14.61
C GLU A 820 -3.83 1.89 15.63
N SER A 821 -4.67 2.87 16.01
CA SER A 821 -5.50 2.69 17.19
C SER A 821 -6.94 3.13 17.01
N ILE A 822 -7.81 2.58 17.87
CA ILE A 822 -9.18 3.04 18.05
C ILE A 822 -9.39 3.49 19.50
N GLN A 823 -10.47 4.23 19.73
CA GLN A 823 -10.92 4.56 21.07
C GLN A 823 -12.00 3.59 21.55
N ILE A 824 -11.94 3.25 22.81
CA ILE A 824 -13.02 2.59 23.53
C ILE A 824 -13.59 3.59 24.52
N MET A 825 -14.87 3.90 24.35
CA MET A 825 -15.63 4.80 25.24
C MET A 825 -16.43 3.98 26.23
N GLU A 826 -16.14 4.15 27.51
CA GLU A 826 -16.92 3.53 28.57
C GLU A 826 -18.18 4.35 28.86
N LYS A 827 -19.21 3.74 29.44
CA LYS A 827 -20.42 4.47 29.80
C LYS A 827 -20.16 5.43 30.96
N HIS A 828 -19.97 6.70 30.66
CA HIS A 828 -19.71 7.72 31.67
C HIS A 828 -20.39 9.04 31.30
N PRO A 829 -20.97 9.79 32.30
CA PRO A 829 -21.66 11.06 32.01
C PRO A 829 -20.79 12.13 31.34
N ILE A 830 -19.48 12.14 31.63
CA ILE A 830 -18.52 13.12 31.10
C ILE A 830 -18.43 13.11 29.57
N ILE A 831 -18.51 11.93 28.96
CA ILE A 831 -18.39 11.77 27.50
C ILE A 831 -19.74 11.63 26.80
N ARG A 832 -20.83 11.91 27.48
CA ARG A 832 -22.16 11.88 26.87
C ARG A 832 -22.24 12.85 25.70
N GLY A 833 -22.70 12.35 24.54
CA GLY A 833 -22.74 13.10 23.27
C GLY A 833 -21.49 12.97 22.42
N PHE A 834 -20.35 12.53 23.00
CA PHE A 834 -19.14 12.18 22.24
C PHE A 834 -19.14 10.74 21.71
N ASP A 835 -20.02 9.90 22.22
CA ASP A 835 -20.12 8.46 21.93
C ASP A 835 -20.99 8.14 20.70
N ASN A 836 -21.39 9.16 19.94
CA ASN A 836 -22.27 9.01 18.78
C ASN A 836 -21.66 8.15 17.66
N GLU A 837 -20.33 8.18 17.48
CA GLU A 837 -19.62 7.34 16.51
C GLU A 837 -19.07 6.05 17.11
N LYS A 838 -18.91 5.97 18.41
CA LYS A 838 -18.34 4.84 19.17
C LYS A 838 -16.92 4.42 18.79
N PHE A 839 -16.24 5.19 17.98
CA PHE A 839 -14.83 5.03 17.58
C PHE A 839 -14.23 6.43 17.35
N CYS A 840 -12.93 6.54 17.08
CA CYS A 840 -12.31 7.82 16.80
C CYS A 840 -12.76 8.37 15.45
N SER A 841 -13.61 9.38 15.51
CA SER A 841 -13.94 10.24 14.37
C SER A 841 -13.17 11.55 14.42
N GLN A 842 -13.37 12.42 13.41
CA GLN A 842 -12.79 13.76 13.40
C GLN A 842 -13.31 14.64 14.56
N GLN A 843 -14.33 14.23 15.30
CA GLN A 843 -14.74 14.90 16.54
C GLN A 843 -13.58 15.01 17.55
N TRP A 844 -12.67 14.03 17.53
CA TRP A 844 -11.51 13.95 18.43
C TRP A 844 -10.22 14.56 17.84
N TYR A 845 -10.32 15.19 16.67
CA TYR A 845 -9.15 15.64 15.90
C TYR A 845 -8.18 16.51 16.71
N SER A 846 -8.71 17.47 17.47
CA SER A 846 -7.93 18.37 18.30
C SER A 846 -7.71 17.88 19.73
N LEU A 847 -8.36 16.79 20.15
CA LEU A 847 -8.30 16.25 21.50
C LEU A 847 -7.32 15.08 21.65
N ALA A 848 -7.26 14.18 20.63
CA ALA A 848 -6.41 13.02 20.68
C ALA A 848 -4.92 13.40 20.70
N THR A 849 -4.15 12.74 21.55
CA THR A 849 -2.71 12.92 21.69
C THR A 849 -1.97 11.60 21.51
N ASP A 850 -0.64 11.68 21.42
CA ASP A 850 0.26 10.52 21.46
C ASP A 850 0.70 10.13 22.88
N THR A 851 0.13 10.78 23.92
CA THR A 851 0.45 10.54 25.32
C THR A 851 -0.67 9.76 26.00
N VAL A 852 -0.32 8.65 26.66
CA VAL A 852 -1.27 7.78 27.36
C VAL A 852 -0.80 7.46 28.77
N PHE A 853 -1.75 7.28 29.69
CA PHE A 853 -1.47 6.68 31.01
C PHE A 853 -1.38 5.16 30.87
N THR A 854 -0.42 4.58 31.59
CA THR A 854 -0.34 3.12 31.74
C THR A 854 -1.17 2.68 32.95
N SER A 855 -1.75 1.47 32.88
CA SER A 855 -2.48 0.88 34.02
C SER A 855 -1.62 0.83 35.28
N GLU A 856 -0.32 0.46 35.12
CA GLU A 856 0.62 0.42 36.25
C GLU A 856 0.80 1.82 36.92
N GLY A 857 0.86 2.89 36.11
CA GLY A 857 0.95 4.24 36.63
C GLY A 857 -0.30 4.66 37.40
N LEU A 858 -1.46 4.27 36.92
CA LEU A 858 -2.74 4.53 37.59
C LEU A 858 -2.91 3.69 38.87
N ASP A 859 -2.48 2.45 38.89
CA ASP A 859 -2.47 1.60 40.06
C ASP A 859 -1.58 2.20 41.17
N ARG A 860 -0.43 2.75 40.80
CA ARG A 860 0.46 3.46 41.75
C ARG A 860 -0.21 4.71 42.32
N LEU A 861 -0.93 5.49 41.52
CA LEU A 861 -1.68 6.66 41.97
C LEU A 861 -2.81 6.26 42.93
N ALA A 862 -3.59 5.24 42.57
CA ALA A 862 -4.69 4.74 43.38
C ALA A 862 -4.20 4.15 44.71
N GLY A 863 -3.04 3.50 44.71
CA GLY A 863 -2.46 2.83 45.88
C GLY A 863 -3.41 1.80 46.51
N ASN A 864 -3.15 1.41 47.76
CA ASN A 864 -3.92 0.37 48.44
C ASN A 864 -5.37 0.79 48.83
N ASN A 865 -5.65 2.09 48.88
CA ASN A 865 -6.91 2.66 49.37
C ASN A 865 -7.76 3.34 48.31
N GLY A 866 -7.33 3.28 47.05
CA GLY A 866 -8.03 3.92 45.92
C GLY A 866 -8.43 2.89 44.86
N LYS A 867 -9.25 3.37 43.94
CA LYS A 867 -9.62 2.63 42.70
C LYS A 867 -9.68 3.60 41.55
N TRP A 868 -9.37 3.13 40.38
CA TRP A 868 -9.57 3.93 39.16
C TRP A 868 -10.54 3.22 38.22
N TYR A 869 -11.21 4.03 37.39
CA TYR A 869 -12.19 3.60 36.40
C TYR A 869 -11.89 4.28 35.06
N PRO A 870 -11.80 3.52 33.98
CA PRO A 870 -11.56 4.11 32.66
C PRO A 870 -12.81 4.86 32.17
N ILE A 871 -12.59 5.96 31.45
CA ILE A 871 -13.65 6.71 30.77
C ILE A 871 -13.42 6.69 29.26
N LEU A 872 -12.17 6.95 28.85
CA LEU A 872 -11.75 6.94 27.46
C LEU A 872 -10.41 6.21 27.35
N ARG A 873 -10.38 5.18 26.53
CA ARG A 873 -9.25 4.27 26.38
C ARG A 873 -8.75 4.28 24.93
N ARG A 874 -7.46 3.97 24.74
CA ARG A 874 -6.84 3.69 23.47
C ARG A 874 -6.63 2.18 23.34
N LEU A 875 -7.07 1.58 22.23
CA LEU A 875 -6.76 0.19 21.90
C LEU A 875 -5.90 0.16 20.63
N ASP A 876 -4.71 -0.41 20.74
CA ASP A 876 -3.83 -0.64 19.60
C ASP A 876 -4.33 -1.79 18.73
N ALA A 877 -4.44 -1.59 17.43
CA ALA A 877 -4.96 -2.61 16.52
C ALA A 877 -3.96 -3.75 16.23
N ARG A 878 -2.66 -3.48 16.38
CA ARG A 878 -1.60 -4.47 16.15
C ARG A 878 -1.30 -5.31 17.39
N ASN A 879 -1.08 -4.62 18.52
CA ASN A 879 -0.57 -5.25 19.73
C ASN A 879 -1.65 -5.51 20.78
N PHE A 880 -2.86 -4.95 20.60
CA PHE A 880 -3.94 -4.95 21.60
C PHE A 880 -3.54 -4.35 22.95
N ASP A 881 -2.58 -3.42 22.94
CA ASP A 881 -2.27 -2.62 24.10
C ASP A 881 -3.45 -1.70 24.41
N LEU A 882 -3.89 -1.77 25.64
CA LEU A 882 -5.00 -0.98 26.15
C LEU A 882 -4.47 0.04 27.14
N ASP A 883 -4.55 1.31 26.75
CA ASP A 883 -4.02 2.45 27.51
C ASP A 883 -5.12 3.49 27.77
N GLU A 884 -4.88 4.44 28.67
CA GLU A 884 -5.90 5.34 29.14
C GLU A 884 -5.63 6.81 28.74
N TYR A 885 -6.67 7.46 28.21
CA TYR A 885 -6.65 8.91 27.94
C TYR A 885 -7.38 9.71 29.02
N LEU A 886 -8.46 9.18 29.57
CA LEU A 886 -9.30 9.84 30.55
C LEU A 886 -9.79 8.81 31.57
N VAL A 887 -9.52 9.07 32.82
CA VAL A 887 -9.86 8.14 33.93
C VAL A 887 -10.43 8.88 35.12
N GLU A 888 -11.29 8.19 35.87
CA GLU A 888 -11.71 8.60 37.19
C GLU A 888 -10.94 7.82 38.27
N VAL A 889 -10.32 8.51 39.21
CA VAL A 889 -9.57 7.91 40.32
C VAL A 889 -10.19 8.35 41.64
N VAL A 890 -10.68 7.40 42.43
CA VAL A 890 -11.23 7.64 43.76
C VAL A 890 -10.12 7.44 44.79
N LEU A 891 -9.82 8.47 45.56
CA LEU A 891 -8.82 8.46 46.64
C LEU A 891 -9.44 8.89 47.96
N GLY A 892 -9.59 7.96 48.88
CA GLY A 892 -10.23 8.25 50.16
C GLY A 892 -11.66 8.77 50.00
N LYS A 893 -11.89 10.06 50.37
CA LYS A 893 -13.19 10.74 50.21
C LYS A 893 -13.28 11.58 48.94
N GLY A 894 -12.19 11.76 48.23
CA GLY A 894 -12.07 12.67 47.07
C GLY A 894 -11.99 11.93 45.75
N LEU A 895 -11.84 12.72 44.70
CA LEU A 895 -11.93 12.25 43.32
C LEU A 895 -10.95 13.01 42.44
N ILE A 896 -10.26 12.30 41.58
CA ILE A 896 -9.47 12.85 40.47
C ILE A 896 -10.09 12.42 39.16
N ILE A 897 -10.31 13.36 38.26
CA ILE A 897 -10.39 13.06 36.81
C ILE A 897 -9.00 13.35 36.25
N ALA A 898 -8.30 12.34 35.77
CA ALA A 898 -6.99 12.50 35.15
C ALA A 898 -7.10 12.34 33.63
N SER A 899 -6.43 13.22 32.87
CA SER A 899 -6.52 13.26 31.42
C SER A 899 -5.19 13.59 30.75
N THR A 900 -4.91 12.91 29.63
CA THR A 900 -3.82 13.25 28.71
C THR A 900 -4.32 14.03 27.49
N LEU A 901 -5.63 14.25 27.36
CA LEU A 901 -6.25 14.94 26.22
C LEU A 901 -5.84 16.41 26.12
N ARG A 902 -5.90 16.92 24.89
CA ARG A 902 -5.47 18.28 24.56
C ARG A 902 -6.65 19.26 24.46
N PHE A 903 -7.15 19.73 25.60
CA PHE A 903 -8.31 20.64 25.68
C PHE A 903 -8.08 21.98 24.96
N GLN A 904 -6.84 22.49 24.95
CA GLN A 904 -6.46 23.74 24.32
C GLN A 904 -6.29 23.64 22.79
N GLY A 905 -6.36 22.45 22.19
CA GLY A 905 -6.08 22.25 20.77
C GLY A 905 -4.65 22.64 20.37
N GLY A 906 -4.38 22.76 19.08
CA GLY A 906 -3.06 23.03 18.52
C GLY A 906 -2.20 21.77 18.39
N LEU A 907 -0.89 21.92 18.12
CA LEU A 907 0.08 20.83 17.99
C LEU A 907 1.41 21.17 18.68
N GLY A 908 2.10 20.16 19.14
CA GLY A 908 3.40 20.33 19.81
C GLY A 908 3.29 21.28 21.02
N ASP A 909 4.19 22.22 21.13
CA ASP A 909 4.18 23.24 22.20
C ASP A 909 3.26 24.42 21.91
N GLU A 910 2.60 24.46 20.75
CA GLU A 910 1.71 25.54 20.34
C GLU A 910 0.26 25.21 20.73
N ALA A 911 -0.24 25.94 21.75
CA ALA A 911 -1.64 25.88 22.14
C ALA A 911 -2.48 26.89 21.35
N ASN A 912 -3.64 26.50 20.82
CA ASN A 912 -4.56 27.46 20.20
C ASN A 912 -5.36 28.27 21.23
N GLY A 913 -5.74 27.64 22.31
CA GLY A 913 -6.64 28.13 23.33
C GLY A 913 -7.94 27.31 23.40
N ILE A 914 -8.51 27.21 24.60
CA ILE A 914 -9.73 26.42 24.86
C ILE A 914 -10.92 27.00 24.07
N SER A 915 -11.04 28.33 24.01
CA SER A 915 -12.13 29.00 23.27
C SER A 915 -12.11 28.71 21.75
N LEU A 916 -10.97 28.26 21.20
CA LEU A 916 -10.80 27.89 19.81
C LEU A 916 -10.92 26.38 19.57
N ASN A 917 -11.24 25.60 20.61
CA ASN A 917 -11.47 24.17 20.55
C ASN A 917 -12.83 23.80 21.15
N PRO A 918 -13.93 23.91 20.40
CA PRO A 918 -15.28 23.67 20.93
C PRO A 918 -15.46 22.29 21.57
N ALA A 919 -14.85 21.25 20.98
CA ALA A 919 -14.85 19.90 21.54
C ALA A 919 -14.14 19.84 22.91
N GLY A 920 -12.96 20.48 23.00
CA GLY A 920 -12.19 20.56 24.24
C GLY A 920 -12.91 21.38 25.31
N GLU A 921 -13.47 22.54 24.96
CA GLU A 921 -14.22 23.39 25.87
C GLU A 921 -15.45 22.68 26.42
N TYR A 922 -16.21 22.01 25.57
CA TYR A 922 -17.40 21.29 26.00
C TYR A 922 -17.08 20.07 26.87
N LEU A 923 -16.06 19.28 26.53
CA LEU A 923 -15.62 18.16 27.33
C LEU A 923 -15.14 18.63 28.71
N LEU A 924 -14.35 19.71 28.76
CA LEU A 924 -13.93 20.32 30.01
C LEU A 924 -15.12 20.77 30.85
N PHE A 925 -16.14 21.36 30.23
CA PHE A 925 -17.37 21.73 30.91
C PHE A 925 -18.11 20.51 31.50
N GLN A 926 -18.22 19.41 30.76
CA GLN A 926 -18.85 18.19 31.28
C GLN A 926 -18.07 17.58 32.45
N ILE A 927 -16.74 17.64 32.39
CA ILE A 927 -15.89 17.23 33.52
C ILE A 927 -16.17 18.10 34.77
N LEU A 928 -16.22 19.42 34.59
CA LEU A 928 -16.51 20.36 35.70
C LEU A 928 -17.92 20.13 36.27
N LYS A 929 -18.93 19.93 35.43
CA LYS A 929 -20.28 19.55 35.86
C LYS A 929 -20.27 18.29 36.75
N SER A 930 -19.56 17.25 36.30
CA SER A 930 -19.44 15.99 37.06
C SER A 930 -18.75 16.21 38.39
N LEU A 931 -17.63 16.91 38.42
CA LEU A 931 -16.88 17.22 39.63
C LEU A 931 -17.67 18.09 40.59
N LEU A 932 -18.46 19.06 40.13
CA LEU A 932 -19.32 19.92 40.91
C LEU A 932 -20.67 19.30 41.29
N LYS A 933 -21.00 18.09 40.79
CA LYS A 933 -22.30 17.41 40.94
C LYS A 933 -23.50 18.25 40.44
N ILE A 934 -23.28 18.96 39.34
CA ILE A 934 -24.34 19.73 38.68
C ILE A 934 -25.12 18.78 37.78
N SER A 935 -26.43 18.73 37.92
CA SER A 935 -27.31 17.88 37.10
C SER A 935 -27.48 18.42 35.67
#